data_ba7aafbf66e75fb9f055c633f8d254a5
#
_entry.id   ba7aafbf66e75fb9f055c633f8d254a5
#
_cell.length_a   1.000
_cell.length_b   1.000
_cell.length_c   1.000
_cell.angle_alpha   90.00
_cell.angle_beta   90.00
_cell.angle_gamma   90.00
#
_symmetry.space_group_name_H-M   'P 1'
#
loop_
_entity.id
_entity.type
_entity.pdbx_description
1 polymer ?
#
loop_
_entity_poly.entity_id
_entity_poly.type
_entity_poly.pdbx_seq_one_letter_code
_entity_poly.pdbx_strand_id
1 'polypeptide(L)'
;EEGKFVEIATTRPETLLGDTAVAVNPLDERYKDIIGKKLVLPLVGREIPVVADEYVDKEFGTGCVKITPAHDPNDFEVGKRHNLPEINIMHDDATIDMPGSKYDGLDRYEARKLIVNDLKEAGLLVKVVPHSHNVGRHDRCKTVVEPLIKPQWFVAMNEMAKPAIKAIETGELKFVPESYAKTYLHWLENIRDWCISRQLWWGHQIPAYTCEKCGEITVAREKPESCPKCGCHELVQDEDTLDTWFSSALWPFSTLGWPEDTEEMKYFYPTDVLVTGYDIIFFWVVRMVFSGYEQTGKSPFNTVLIHGLVRDSEGRKMSKSLGNGIDPLEVIDKYGADALRMMLITGNAPGNDMRFYYERVESARNFANKIWNAARLIMMNIGEDKPGKIDNTKLMLSDKWILSKANKLIKEVTTNLDKFELGIALSKIYDFAWEEFCDWYIEMVKVRLWNKEDETRDTALAVLTEVLNTILKLLHPFMPFITEEIYCTVNEDVKSIMIEPWPAENPEYNFEDDENKAELIKEAVRAIRNVRASMNVPPSHKAKGIVVSESEKIRDTFESAGDFFKQLAGLDKLIIDSDDSTVEKDSVRVAIPNASICLPLKELVDIEKEVERLKKEEKKLIGEVARSTGMLSNEKFVSKAPQAKIDEEKKKLENYEQMLSQVREQLARLAD
;
A
#
# COMPACT_ATOMS: atom_id res chain seq x y z
N GLU A 1 31.58 -35.94 44.64
CA GLU A 1 31.11 -36.58 45.88
C GLU A 1 30.04 -37.60 45.50
N GLU A 2 30.23 -38.86 45.87
CA GLU A 2 29.25 -39.91 45.63
C GLU A 2 27.89 -39.55 46.21
N GLY A 3 26.82 -39.65 45.38
CA GLY A 3 25.44 -39.45 45.82
C GLY A 3 24.88 -38.03 45.72
N LYS A 4 25.60 -37.03 45.18
CA LYS A 4 25.07 -35.71 44.90
C LYS A 4 24.69 -35.55 43.41
N PHE A 5 23.51 -34.93 43.15
CA PHE A 5 22.98 -34.73 41.81
C PHE A 5 22.69 -33.25 41.57
N VAL A 6 22.77 -32.83 40.31
CA VAL A 6 22.24 -31.55 39.84
C VAL A 6 20.99 -31.84 38.99
N GLU A 7 19.86 -31.22 39.35
CA GLU A 7 18.61 -31.39 38.63
C GLU A 7 18.56 -30.42 37.48
N ILE A 8 18.31 -30.91 36.27
CA ILE A 8 18.07 -30.11 35.08
C ILE A 8 16.68 -30.36 34.52
N ALA A 9 16.10 -29.38 33.83
CA ALA A 9 14.86 -29.53 33.10
C ALA A 9 15.11 -29.30 31.60
N THR A 10 14.61 -30.21 30.78
CA THR A 10 14.78 -30.10 29.31
C THR A 10 13.52 -30.51 28.58
N THR A 11 13.23 -29.84 27.47
CA THR A 11 12.20 -30.24 26.50
C THR A 11 12.74 -31.16 25.41
N ARG A 12 14.09 -31.35 25.37
CA ARG A 12 14.80 -32.13 24.36
C ARG A 12 15.75 -33.16 24.98
N PRO A 13 15.21 -34.23 25.63
CA PRO A 13 16.03 -35.26 26.24
C PRO A 13 17.01 -35.97 25.27
N GLU A 14 16.64 -36.07 23.97
CA GLU A 14 17.46 -36.67 22.93
C GLU A 14 18.81 -35.99 22.74
N THR A 15 18.94 -34.70 23.01
CA THR A 15 20.20 -33.97 22.86
C THR A 15 21.13 -34.11 24.08
N LEU A 16 20.66 -34.70 25.18
CA LEU A 16 21.43 -34.89 26.40
C LEU A 16 22.78 -35.65 26.14
N LEU A 17 22.76 -36.57 25.17
CA LEU A 17 23.95 -37.33 24.82
C LEU A 17 25.12 -36.47 24.29
N GLY A 18 24.79 -35.26 23.78
CA GLY A 18 25.74 -34.26 23.27
C GLY A 18 26.12 -33.17 24.28
N ASP A 19 25.63 -33.21 25.52
CA ASP A 19 25.92 -32.19 26.49
C ASP A 19 27.39 -32.07 26.84
N THR A 20 27.91 -30.84 26.92
CA THR A 20 29.31 -30.55 27.18
C THR A 20 29.54 -29.71 28.43
N ALA A 21 28.48 -29.15 29.02
CA ALA A 21 28.48 -28.44 30.31
C ALA A 21 27.11 -28.40 30.92
N VAL A 22 27.08 -28.00 32.19
CA VAL A 22 25.87 -27.44 32.86
C VAL A 22 26.19 -26.00 33.19
N ALA A 23 25.32 -25.07 32.81
CA ALA A 23 25.43 -23.64 33.13
C ALA A 23 24.54 -23.29 34.30
N VAL A 24 25.04 -22.40 35.18
CA VAL A 24 24.30 -21.81 36.30
C VAL A 24 24.51 -20.30 36.33
N ASN A 25 23.58 -19.56 36.89
CA ASN A 25 23.76 -18.12 37.04
C ASN A 25 24.81 -17.82 38.13
N PRO A 26 25.81 -16.94 37.87
CA PRO A 26 26.85 -16.61 38.87
C PRO A 26 26.31 -16.00 40.14
N LEU A 27 25.10 -15.44 40.12
CA LEU A 27 24.42 -14.84 41.27
C LEU A 27 23.44 -15.80 41.98
N ASP A 28 23.38 -17.07 41.57
CA ASP A 28 22.53 -18.05 42.19
C ASP A 28 23.27 -18.75 43.36
N GLU A 29 22.89 -18.39 44.58
CA GLU A 29 23.47 -18.92 45.80
C GLU A 29 23.37 -20.47 45.91
N ARG A 30 22.35 -21.08 45.27
CA ARG A 30 22.13 -22.54 45.34
C ARG A 30 23.26 -23.35 44.69
N TYR A 31 23.97 -22.75 43.73
CA TYR A 31 24.92 -23.45 42.89
C TYR A 31 26.36 -22.91 42.96
N LYS A 32 26.61 -21.88 43.80
CA LYS A 32 27.94 -21.28 43.91
C LYS A 32 29.04 -22.32 44.24
N ASP A 33 28.75 -23.27 45.06
CA ASP A 33 29.73 -24.27 45.51
C ASP A 33 30.07 -25.33 44.47
N ILE A 34 29.29 -25.41 43.39
CA ILE A 34 29.56 -26.38 42.29
C ILE A 34 30.17 -25.76 41.06
N ILE A 35 30.24 -24.45 40.96
CA ILE A 35 30.89 -23.77 39.82
C ILE A 35 32.36 -24.23 39.72
N GLY A 36 32.77 -24.59 38.47
CA GLY A 36 34.10 -25.12 38.18
C GLY A 36 34.31 -26.59 38.53
N LYS A 37 33.35 -27.24 39.19
CA LYS A 37 33.37 -28.70 39.43
C LYS A 37 32.94 -29.46 38.16
N LYS A 38 33.21 -30.74 38.16
CA LYS A 38 32.81 -31.66 37.09
C LYS A 38 31.61 -32.50 37.53
N LEU A 39 30.71 -32.73 36.57
CA LEU A 39 29.57 -33.64 36.69
C LEU A 39 29.78 -34.81 35.72
N VAL A 40 29.24 -35.98 36.07
CA VAL A 40 29.21 -37.13 35.17
C VAL A 40 27.90 -37.14 34.42
N LEU A 41 27.95 -37.00 33.10
CA LEU A 41 26.76 -37.03 32.23
C LEU A 41 26.19 -38.46 32.23
N PRO A 42 24.91 -38.63 32.64
CA PRO A 42 24.29 -39.95 32.65
C PRO A 42 24.22 -40.58 31.28
N LEU A 43 24.15 -41.91 31.21
CA LEU A 43 24.05 -42.72 29.98
C LEU A 43 25.30 -42.72 29.11
N VAL A 44 26.11 -41.67 29.17
CA VAL A 44 27.35 -41.49 28.37
C VAL A 44 28.62 -41.69 29.22
N GLY A 45 28.56 -41.33 30.52
CA GLY A 45 29.70 -41.41 31.42
C GLY A 45 30.77 -40.33 31.26
N ARG A 46 30.54 -39.33 30.41
CA ARG A 46 31.43 -38.21 30.14
C ARG A 46 31.46 -37.21 31.29
N GLU A 47 32.64 -36.77 31.69
CA GLU A 47 32.79 -35.66 32.64
C GLU A 47 32.56 -34.31 31.92
N ILE A 48 31.66 -33.49 32.45
CA ILE A 48 31.33 -32.15 31.94
C ILE A 48 31.48 -31.10 33.07
N PRO A 49 31.98 -29.88 32.79
CA PRO A 49 32.14 -28.83 33.78
C PRO A 49 30.80 -28.16 34.11
N VAL A 50 30.75 -27.57 35.30
CA VAL A 50 29.73 -26.56 35.65
C VAL A 50 30.31 -25.17 35.39
N VAL A 51 29.67 -24.41 34.52
CA VAL A 51 30.10 -23.06 34.13
C VAL A 51 29.15 -22.02 34.67
N ALA A 52 29.68 -20.83 34.96
CA ALA A 52 28.85 -19.69 35.41
C ALA A 52 28.58 -18.79 34.24
N ASP A 53 27.31 -18.60 33.87
CA ASP A 53 26.91 -17.74 32.73
C ASP A 53 25.62 -16.96 33.08
N GLU A 54 25.63 -15.67 32.78
CA GLU A 54 24.47 -14.78 33.02
C GLU A 54 23.28 -15.09 32.11
N TYR A 55 23.46 -15.88 31.06
CA TYR A 55 22.40 -16.41 30.19
C TYR A 55 21.34 -17.18 30.99
N VAL A 56 21.74 -17.84 32.09
CA VAL A 56 20.84 -18.69 32.89
C VAL A 56 19.94 -17.82 33.74
N ASP A 57 18.63 -17.95 33.55
CA ASP A 57 17.62 -17.36 34.43
C ASP A 57 17.47 -18.22 35.67
N LYS A 58 17.88 -17.71 36.84
CA LYS A 58 17.82 -18.40 38.15
C LYS A 58 16.40 -18.70 38.64
N GLU A 59 15.41 -17.98 38.16
CA GLU A 59 13.99 -18.15 38.51
C GLU A 59 13.27 -19.13 37.58
N PHE A 60 13.90 -19.51 36.43
CA PHE A 60 13.27 -20.40 35.47
C PHE A 60 13.70 -21.87 35.71
N GLY A 61 12.73 -22.76 35.78
CA GLY A 61 12.96 -24.19 35.93
C GLY A 61 13.71 -24.55 37.23
N THR A 62 14.88 -25.22 37.10
CA THR A 62 15.75 -25.58 38.19
C THR A 62 16.83 -24.53 38.49
N GLY A 63 17.00 -23.53 37.59
CA GLY A 63 18.13 -22.60 37.61
C GLY A 63 19.44 -23.22 37.10
N CYS A 64 19.40 -24.45 36.60
CA CYS A 64 20.51 -25.13 35.91
C CYS A 64 20.09 -25.47 34.51
N VAL A 65 20.92 -25.14 33.55
CA VAL A 65 20.69 -25.42 32.13
C VAL A 65 21.76 -26.34 31.58
N LYS A 66 21.35 -27.43 30.94
CA LYS A 66 22.28 -28.26 30.17
C LYS A 66 22.77 -27.50 28.94
N ILE A 67 24.01 -27.62 28.57
CA ILE A 67 24.61 -26.94 27.43
C ILE A 67 25.01 -27.92 26.36
N THR A 68 24.34 -27.85 25.21
CA THR A 68 24.58 -28.70 24.03
C THR A 68 24.92 -27.83 22.81
N PRO A 69 26.15 -27.32 22.69
CA PRO A 69 26.50 -26.31 21.69
C PRO A 69 26.15 -26.70 20.23
N ALA A 70 26.25 -28.01 19.93
CA ALA A 70 25.96 -28.50 18.58
C ALA A 70 24.48 -28.52 18.19
N HIS A 71 23.53 -28.39 19.15
CA HIS A 71 22.10 -28.61 18.91
C HIS A 71 21.19 -27.51 19.42
N ASP A 72 21.76 -26.42 19.92
CA ASP A 72 20.98 -25.21 20.34
C ASP A 72 21.81 -23.94 20.07
N PRO A 73 21.22 -22.93 19.37
CA PRO A 73 21.94 -21.70 19.06
C PRO A 73 22.39 -20.90 20.29
N ASN A 74 21.61 -20.90 21.38
CA ASN A 74 21.98 -20.19 22.60
C ASN A 74 23.08 -20.94 23.34
N ASP A 75 23.02 -22.29 23.39
CA ASP A 75 24.06 -23.13 23.97
C ASP A 75 25.37 -23.00 23.18
N PHE A 76 25.29 -22.78 21.88
CA PHE A 76 26.46 -22.51 21.03
C PHE A 76 27.21 -21.24 21.47
N GLU A 77 26.47 -20.15 21.73
CA GLU A 77 27.07 -18.90 22.21
C GLU A 77 27.66 -19.05 23.62
N VAL A 78 27.01 -19.81 24.51
CA VAL A 78 27.58 -20.17 25.82
C VAL A 78 28.83 -21.00 25.60
N GLY A 79 28.78 -21.97 24.69
CA GLY A 79 29.94 -22.82 24.33
C GLY A 79 31.15 -22.00 23.89
N LYS A 80 30.95 -21.00 23.04
CA LYS A 80 32.02 -20.08 22.62
C LYS A 80 32.63 -19.31 23.78
N ARG A 81 31.79 -18.73 24.66
CA ARG A 81 32.25 -17.93 25.82
C ARG A 81 33.09 -18.76 26.79
N HIS A 82 32.74 -20.03 26.94
CA HIS A 82 33.40 -20.93 27.86
C HIS A 82 34.36 -21.93 27.21
N ASN A 83 34.60 -21.80 25.89
CA ASN A 83 35.45 -22.68 25.09
C ASN A 83 35.10 -24.16 25.27
N LEU A 84 33.79 -24.49 25.22
CA LEU A 84 33.29 -25.86 25.35
C LEU A 84 33.40 -26.62 24.02
N PRO A 85 33.59 -27.95 24.04
CA PRO A 85 33.56 -28.74 22.84
C PRO A 85 32.17 -28.80 22.19
N GLU A 86 32.15 -28.86 20.87
CA GLU A 86 30.95 -29.01 20.07
C GLU A 86 30.78 -30.46 19.66
N ILE A 87 29.85 -31.18 20.28
CA ILE A 87 29.64 -32.62 20.01
C ILE A 87 28.33 -32.77 19.26
N ASN A 88 28.43 -32.98 17.96
CA ASN A 88 27.26 -33.31 17.13
C ASN A 88 26.87 -34.79 17.35
N ILE A 89 25.61 -35.05 17.60
CA ILE A 89 25.06 -36.39 17.84
C ILE A 89 23.91 -36.74 16.88
N MET A 90 23.75 -36.00 15.80
CA MET A 90 22.70 -36.24 14.82
C MET A 90 23.23 -36.18 13.40
N HIS A 91 22.74 -37.06 12.54
CA HIS A 91 22.88 -36.96 11.11
C HIS A 91 22.00 -35.89 10.50
N ASP A 92 22.15 -35.57 9.22
CA ASP A 92 21.38 -34.56 8.51
C ASP A 92 19.90 -34.85 8.44
N ASP A 93 19.49 -36.11 8.52
CA ASP A 93 18.11 -36.56 8.59
C ASP A 93 17.52 -36.57 10.02
N ALA A 94 18.34 -36.10 10.99
CA ALA A 94 18.02 -36.08 12.43
C ALA A 94 17.89 -37.50 13.07
N THR A 95 18.48 -38.50 12.49
CA THR A 95 18.76 -39.75 13.19
C THR A 95 19.99 -39.59 14.10
N ILE A 96 20.05 -40.34 15.18
CA ILE A 96 21.17 -40.25 16.14
C ILE A 96 22.48 -40.78 15.52
N ASP A 97 23.55 -40.01 15.62
CA ASP A 97 24.91 -40.35 15.20
C ASP A 97 25.78 -40.61 16.46
N MET A 98 25.72 -41.83 16.95
CA MET A 98 26.51 -42.29 18.10
C MET A 98 26.98 -43.75 17.91
N PRO A 99 27.96 -43.98 17.04
CA PRO A 99 28.43 -45.32 16.69
C PRO A 99 28.79 -46.16 17.93
N GLY A 100 28.23 -47.34 17.99
CA GLY A 100 28.44 -48.27 19.10
C GLY A 100 27.54 -48.09 20.31
N SER A 101 26.66 -47.06 20.30
CA SER A 101 25.62 -46.91 21.31
C SER A 101 24.31 -47.58 20.85
N LYS A 102 23.45 -47.93 21.80
CA LYS A 102 22.11 -48.45 21.51
C LYS A 102 21.17 -47.41 20.89
N TYR A 103 21.55 -46.13 20.82
CA TYR A 103 20.81 -45.04 20.26
C TYR A 103 21.16 -44.78 18.80
N ASP A 104 22.26 -45.32 18.30
CA ASP A 104 22.78 -45.10 16.96
C ASP A 104 21.75 -45.43 15.87
N GLY A 105 21.58 -44.55 14.89
CA GLY A 105 20.63 -44.71 13.78
C GLY A 105 19.15 -44.59 14.13
N LEU A 106 18.79 -44.36 15.39
CA LEU A 106 17.37 -44.16 15.79
C LEU A 106 16.87 -42.75 15.39
N ASP A 107 15.59 -42.67 14.97
CA ASP A 107 14.92 -41.38 14.87
C ASP A 107 14.96 -40.63 16.20
N ARG A 108 15.17 -39.33 16.17
CA ARG A 108 15.29 -38.49 17.38
C ARG A 108 14.15 -38.64 18.39
N TYR A 109 12.91 -38.87 17.95
CA TYR A 109 11.76 -39.06 18.85
C TYR A 109 11.73 -40.48 19.44
N GLU A 110 12.22 -41.48 18.72
CA GLU A 110 12.40 -42.83 19.26
C GLU A 110 13.52 -42.83 20.29
N ALA A 111 14.63 -42.20 19.95
CA ALA A 111 15.76 -42.03 20.88
C ALA A 111 15.32 -41.29 22.16
N ARG A 112 14.49 -40.21 22.04
CA ARG A 112 13.92 -39.50 23.19
C ARG A 112 13.17 -40.42 24.14
N LYS A 113 12.31 -41.29 23.60
CA LYS A 113 11.55 -42.24 24.42
C LYS A 113 12.45 -43.24 25.13
N LEU A 114 13.46 -43.75 24.41
CA LEU A 114 14.42 -44.72 24.98
C LEU A 114 15.29 -44.06 26.06
N ILE A 115 15.83 -42.86 25.84
CA ILE A 115 16.61 -42.10 26.80
C ILE A 115 15.82 -41.81 28.09
N VAL A 116 14.58 -41.38 27.95
CA VAL A 116 13.72 -41.15 29.13
C VAL A 116 13.45 -42.42 29.91
N ASN A 117 13.28 -43.56 29.23
CA ASN A 117 13.12 -44.85 29.90
C ASN A 117 14.41 -45.29 30.61
N ASP A 118 15.56 -45.16 29.98
CA ASP A 118 16.86 -45.48 30.56
C ASP A 118 17.18 -44.63 31.78
N LEU A 119 16.88 -43.32 31.73
CA LEU A 119 17.02 -42.44 32.88
C LEU A 119 16.09 -42.85 34.04
N LYS A 120 14.90 -43.37 33.71
CA LYS A 120 13.96 -43.89 34.72
C LYS A 120 14.49 -45.17 35.33
N GLU A 121 15.01 -46.12 34.56
CA GLU A 121 15.61 -47.35 35.03
C GLU A 121 16.83 -47.10 35.89
N ALA A 122 17.63 -46.10 35.55
CA ALA A 122 18.81 -45.67 36.31
C ALA A 122 18.43 -44.89 37.61
N GLY A 123 17.13 -44.60 37.86
CA GLY A 123 16.69 -43.80 39.00
C GLY A 123 17.04 -42.31 38.92
N LEU A 124 17.34 -41.80 37.72
CA LEU A 124 17.79 -40.44 37.50
C LEU A 124 16.67 -39.53 36.91
N LEU A 125 15.50 -40.07 36.55
CA LEU A 125 14.34 -39.31 36.11
C LEU A 125 13.51 -38.83 37.32
N VAL A 126 13.52 -37.54 37.60
CA VAL A 126 12.75 -36.93 38.71
C VAL A 126 11.26 -36.88 38.40
N LYS A 127 10.86 -36.29 37.27
CA LYS A 127 9.46 -36.19 36.85
C LYS A 127 9.36 -35.85 35.36
N VAL A 128 8.21 -36.14 34.80
CA VAL A 128 7.80 -35.67 33.45
C VAL A 128 6.59 -34.77 33.62
N VAL A 129 6.69 -33.53 33.13
CA VAL A 129 5.62 -32.51 33.22
C VAL A 129 5.27 -32.03 31.81
N PRO A 130 3.98 -31.98 31.46
CA PRO A 130 3.54 -31.36 30.23
C PRO A 130 3.99 -29.89 30.17
N HIS A 131 4.63 -29.50 29.09
CA HIS A 131 5.10 -28.14 28.88
C HIS A 131 4.74 -27.68 27.47
N SER A 132 4.16 -26.47 27.35
CA SER A 132 3.82 -25.85 26.07
C SER A 132 4.85 -24.77 25.73
N HIS A 133 5.48 -24.89 24.56
CA HIS A 133 6.44 -23.91 24.06
C HIS A 133 6.39 -23.82 22.54
N ASN A 134 6.94 -22.75 21.97
CA ASN A 134 7.03 -22.55 20.55
C ASN A 134 8.18 -23.40 19.95
N VAL A 135 7.87 -24.11 18.87
CA VAL A 135 8.84 -24.93 18.14
C VAL A 135 8.92 -24.44 16.70
N GLY A 136 10.14 -24.16 16.21
CA GLY A 136 10.39 -23.81 14.83
C GLY A 136 9.99 -24.93 13.87
N ARG A 137 9.25 -24.57 12.80
CA ARG A 137 8.81 -25.53 11.78
C ARG A 137 9.09 -24.99 10.40
N HIS A 138 9.46 -25.88 9.49
CA HIS A 138 9.64 -25.54 8.08
C HIS A 138 8.32 -25.10 7.43
N ASP A 139 8.35 -24.00 6.68
CA ASP A 139 7.12 -23.36 6.15
C ASP A 139 6.28 -24.25 5.25
N ARG A 140 6.91 -25.08 4.41
CA ARG A 140 6.20 -25.94 3.46
C ARG A 140 5.78 -27.27 4.07
N CYS A 141 6.74 -28.06 4.58
CA CYS A 141 6.46 -29.41 5.06
C CYS A 141 6.03 -29.48 6.53
N LYS A 142 6.11 -28.38 7.28
CA LYS A 142 5.77 -28.28 8.72
C LYS A 142 6.59 -29.21 9.63
N THR A 143 7.67 -29.79 9.12
CA THR A 143 8.61 -30.59 9.93
C THR A 143 9.32 -29.69 10.93
N VAL A 144 9.56 -30.21 12.12
CA VAL A 144 10.30 -29.51 13.18
C VAL A 144 11.75 -29.34 12.73
N VAL A 145 12.27 -28.09 12.87
CA VAL A 145 13.65 -27.75 12.53
C VAL A 145 14.59 -28.26 13.64
N GLU A 146 15.65 -28.94 13.25
CA GLU A 146 16.74 -29.34 14.15
C GLU A 146 17.97 -28.47 13.89
N PRO A 147 18.45 -27.71 14.90
CA PRO A 147 19.72 -26.99 14.79
C PRO A 147 20.90 -27.96 14.69
N LEU A 148 21.73 -27.78 13.68
CA LEU A 148 22.97 -28.52 13.46
C LEU A 148 24.11 -27.54 13.16
N ILE A 149 25.30 -27.80 13.70
CA ILE A 149 26.51 -27.04 13.36
C ILE A 149 27.10 -27.59 12.08
N LYS A 150 27.29 -26.70 11.10
CA LYS A 150 27.98 -27.01 9.85
C LYS A 150 28.84 -25.83 9.42
N PRO A 151 29.96 -26.05 8.72
CA PRO A 151 30.70 -24.98 8.07
C PRO A 151 29.79 -24.24 7.08
N GLN A 152 29.79 -22.92 7.14
CA GLN A 152 29.00 -22.05 6.28
C GLN A 152 29.84 -20.83 5.90
N TRP A 153 29.53 -20.24 4.74
CA TRP A 153 30.14 -18.98 4.34
C TRP A 153 29.38 -17.81 4.96
N PHE A 154 30.11 -16.87 5.57
CA PHE A 154 29.60 -15.69 6.20
C PHE A 154 30.26 -14.43 5.65
N VAL A 155 29.48 -13.35 5.55
CA VAL A 155 29.98 -12.00 5.34
C VAL A 155 30.04 -11.31 6.70
N ALA A 156 31.21 -10.76 7.04
CA ALA A 156 31.40 -9.98 8.26
C ALA A 156 30.71 -8.60 8.11
N MET A 157 29.60 -8.40 8.81
CA MET A 157 28.67 -7.29 8.55
C MET A 157 28.99 -6.02 9.33
N ASN A 158 29.69 -6.10 10.46
CA ASN A 158 29.88 -4.95 11.37
C ASN A 158 30.51 -3.73 10.70
N GLU A 159 31.56 -3.93 9.91
CA GLU A 159 32.24 -2.83 9.21
C GLU A 159 31.42 -2.34 8.02
N MET A 160 30.76 -3.22 7.31
CA MET A 160 29.92 -2.90 6.14
C MET A 160 28.66 -2.11 6.54
N ALA A 161 28.16 -2.28 7.76
CA ALA A 161 26.99 -1.54 8.25
C ALA A 161 27.27 -0.05 8.52
N LYS A 162 28.50 0.31 8.88
CA LYS A 162 28.86 1.69 9.27
C LYS A 162 28.57 2.75 8.19
N PRO A 163 29.02 2.60 6.93
CA PRO A 163 28.68 3.57 5.89
C PRO A 163 27.18 3.63 5.59
N ALA A 164 26.49 2.49 5.70
CA ALA A 164 25.03 2.42 5.49
C ALA A 164 24.25 3.17 6.58
N ILE A 165 24.66 3.13 7.84
CA ILE A 165 24.11 3.92 8.95
C ILE A 165 24.39 5.40 8.70
N LYS A 166 25.64 5.74 8.38
CA LYS A 166 26.06 7.11 8.13
C LYS A 166 25.29 7.79 6.99
N ALA A 167 24.90 7.04 5.97
CA ALA A 167 24.12 7.56 4.85
C ALA A 167 22.77 8.16 5.29
N ILE A 168 22.10 7.54 6.28
CA ILE A 168 20.88 8.08 6.88
C ILE A 168 21.18 9.32 7.73
N GLU A 169 22.21 9.25 8.58
CA GLU A 169 22.58 10.36 9.48
C GLU A 169 22.96 11.62 8.73
N THR A 170 23.63 11.49 7.59
CA THR A 170 24.03 12.61 6.72
C THR A 170 22.94 13.07 5.77
N GLY A 171 21.85 12.31 5.62
CA GLY A 171 20.78 12.59 4.67
C GLY A 171 21.12 12.26 3.22
N GLU A 172 22.21 11.53 2.97
CA GLU A 172 22.56 10.99 1.64
C GLU A 172 21.53 9.97 1.16
N LEU A 173 21.01 9.17 2.09
CA LEU A 173 19.92 8.23 1.87
C LEU A 173 18.69 8.65 2.68
N LYS A 174 17.53 8.74 2.03
CA LYS A 174 16.25 9.11 2.63
C LYS A 174 15.20 8.03 2.43
N PHE A 175 14.30 7.92 3.39
CA PHE A 175 13.11 7.05 3.27
C PHE A 175 11.83 7.88 3.16
N VAL A 176 10.92 7.45 2.31
CA VAL A 176 9.57 7.98 2.22
C VAL A 176 8.60 6.81 2.42
N PRO A 177 7.82 6.78 3.52
CA PRO A 177 7.83 7.70 4.67
C PRO A 177 9.10 7.60 5.53
N GLU A 178 9.47 8.68 6.17
CA GLU A 178 10.66 8.77 7.04
C GLU A 178 10.68 7.77 8.20
N SER A 179 9.50 7.33 8.65
CA SER A 179 9.36 6.34 9.72
C SER A 179 10.12 5.03 9.45
N TYR A 180 10.28 4.65 8.19
CA TYR A 180 11.01 3.42 7.81
C TYR A 180 12.53 3.54 7.92
N ALA A 181 13.08 4.76 8.02
CA ALA A 181 14.49 4.95 8.36
C ALA A 181 14.83 4.37 9.73
N LYS A 182 13.90 4.45 10.71
CA LYS A 182 14.07 3.83 12.03
C LYS A 182 14.14 2.31 11.95
N THR A 183 13.32 1.69 11.11
CA THR A 183 13.34 0.25 10.88
C THR A 183 14.67 -0.18 10.23
N TYR A 184 15.12 0.56 9.24
CA TYR A 184 16.40 0.33 8.57
C TYR A 184 17.58 0.43 9.54
N LEU A 185 17.65 1.50 10.34
CA LEU A 185 18.71 1.69 11.35
C LEU A 185 18.68 0.59 12.41
N HIS A 186 17.52 0.23 12.92
CA HIS A 186 17.39 -0.85 13.90
C HIS A 186 18.01 -2.17 13.43
N TRP A 187 17.82 -2.53 12.17
CA TRP A 187 18.44 -3.72 11.58
C TRP A 187 19.96 -3.60 11.46
N LEU A 188 20.47 -2.43 11.10
CA LEU A 188 21.92 -2.21 10.94
C LEU A 188 22.66 -2.13 12.29
N GLU A 189 22.05 -1.49 13.29
CA GLU A 189 22.63 -1.35 14.63
C GLU A 189 22.71 -2.70 15.36
N ASN A 190 21.81 -3.64 15.02
CA ASN A 190 21.77 -4.99 15.59
C ASN A 190 22.19 -6.07 14.59
N ILE A 191 22.98 -5.67 13.57
CA ILE A 191 23.32 -6.60 12.50
C ILE A 191 24.26 -7.72 12.99
N ARG A 192 24.02 -8.93 12.48
CA ARG A 192 24.88 -10.10 12.68
C ARG A 192 25.51 -10.49 11.36
N ASP A 193 26.60 -11.24 11.42
CA ASP A 193 27.24 -11.80 10.23
C ASP A 193 26.23 -12.57 9.39
N TRP A 194 26.28 -12.36 8.10
CA TRP A 194 25.32 -12.90 7.16
C TRP A 194 25.80 -14.20 6.55
N CYS A 195 25.13 -15.31 6.87
CA CYS A 195 25.33 -16.58 6.21
C CYS A 195 24.86 -16.50 4.75
N ILE A 196 25.77 -16.69 3.81
CA ILE A 196 25.50 -16.57 2.37
C ILE A 196 25.45 -17.90 1.64
N SER A 197 25.81 -19.02 2.27
CA SER A 197 25.73 -20.35 1.68
C SER A 197 24.34 -20.98 1.84
N ARG A 198 23.88 -21.70 0.82
CA ARG A 198 22.62 -22.44 0.78
C ARG A 198 22.85 -23.81 0.19
N GLN A 199 22.24 -24.82 0.79
CA GLN A 199 22.28 -26.23 0.34
C GLN A 199 21.13 -26.45 -0.65
N LEU A 200 21.17 -25.76 -1.81
CA LEU A 200 20.17 -25.82 -2.86
C LEU A 200 20.73 -26.46 -4.12
N TRP A 201 19.93 -27.29 -4.79
CA TRP A 201 20.29 -27.88 -6.07
C TRP A 201 20.46 -26.84 -7.19
N TRP A 202 19.66 -25.78 -7.17
CA TRP A 202 19.67 -24.73 -8.18
C TRP A 202 20.10 -23.39 -7.59
N GLY A 203 21.09 -22.77 -8.18
CA GLY A 203 21.61 -21.46 -7.77
C GLY A 203 23.01 -21.22 -8.31
N HIS A 204 23.63 -20.11 -7.89
CA HIS A 204 25.02 -19.79 -8.18
C HIS A 204 25.93 -20.58 -7.23
N GLN A 205 26.63 -21.61 -7.72
CA GLN A 205 27.56 -22.40 -6.93
C GLN A 205 28.69 -21.51 -6.41
N ILE A 206 29.07 -21.69 -5.15
CA ILE A 206 30.13 -20.90 -4.52
C ILE A 206 31.48 -21.19 -5.23
N PRO A 207 32.16 -20.13 -5.72
CA PRO A 207 33.39 -20.27 -6.49
C PRO A 207 34.62 -20.48 -5.59
N ALA A 208 34.51 -21.40 -4.63
CA ALA A 208 35.55 -21.75 -3.69
C ALA A 208 36.00 -23.22 -3.90
N TYR A 209 37.29 -23.44 -3.93
CA TYR A 209 37.90 -24.74 -4.23
C TYR A 209 38.80 -25.18 -3.07
N THR A 210 38.45 -26.26 -2.44
CA THR A 210 39.24 -26.84 -1.32
C THR A 210 40.22 -27.86 -1.82
N CYS A 211 41.47 -27.73 -1.42
CA CYS A 211 42.53 -28.71 -1.74
C CYS A 211 42.41 -29.96 -0.86
N GLU A 212 42.22 -31.11 -1.45
CA GLU A 212 42.08 -32.37 -0.71
C GLU A 212 43.38 -32.77 0.07
N LYS A 213 44.54 -32.27 -0.36
CA LYS A 213 45.80 -32.59 0.30
C LYS A 213 46.11 -31.75 1.54
N CYS A 214 45.82 -30.43 1.50
CA CYS A 214 46.26 -29.53 2.56
C CYS A 214 45.13 -28.69 3.16
N GLY A 215 43.86 -28.83 2.69
CA GLY A 215 42.71 -28.09 3.17
C GLY A 215 42.70 -26.61 2.80
N GLU A 216 43.61 -26.13 1.97
CA GLU A 216 43.65 -24.74 1.53
C GLU A 216 42.42 -24.42 0.67
N ILE A 217 41.75 -23.30 0.93
CA ILE A 217 40.60 -22.83 0.19
C ILE A 217 41.05 -21.72 -0.77
N THR A 218 40.76 -21.88 -2.06
CA THR A 218 41.06 -20.90 -3.09
C THR A 218 39.77 -20.41 -3.72
N VAL A 219 39.52 -19.10 -3.70
CA VAL A 219 38.37 -18.48 -4.38
C VAL A 219 38.80 -17.99 -5.76
N ALA A 220 38.16 -18.50 -6.81
CA ALA A 220 38.50 -18.15 -8.20
C ALA A 220 37.27 -18.25 -9.10
N ARG A 221 37.26 -17.46 -10.21
CA ARG A 221 36.17 -17.49 -11.20
C ARG A 221 36.07 -18.84 -11.92
N GLU A 222 37.22 -19.44 -12.19
CA GLU A 222 37.32 -20.74 -12.81
C GLU A 222 38.14 -21.67 -11.91
N LYS A 223 37.98 -22.97 -12.06
CA LYS A 223 38.72 -23.97 -11.27
C LYS A 223 40.23 -23.79 -11.48
N PRO A 224 41.00 -23.53 -10.40
CA PRO A 224 42.44 -23.44 -10.49
C PRO A 224 43.07 -24.78 -10.95
N GLU A 225 44.13 -24.71 -11.72
CA GLU A 225 44.85 -25.92 -12.16
C GLU A 225 45.52 -26.66 -10.99
N SER A 226 45.98 -25.93 -9.98
CA SER A 226 46.63 -26.49 -8.81
C SER A 226 46.46 -25.59 -7.56
N CYS A 227 46.57 -26.19 -6.40
CA CYS A 227 46.57 -25.50 -5.13
C CYS A 227 47.76 -24.52 -5.01
N PRO A 228 47.52 -23.24 -4.74
CA PRO A 228 48.61 -22.24 -4.64
C PRO A 228 49.56 -22.49 -3.48
N LYS A 229 49.15 -23.27 -2.46
CA LYS A 229 49.93 -23.55 -1.28
C LYS A 229 50.82 -24.80 -1.40
N CYS A 230 50.30 -25.87 -1.99
CA CYS A 230 51.01 -27.15 -2.01
C CYS A 230 51.19 -27.77 -3.40
N GLY A 231 50.69 -27.11 -4.46
CA GLY A 231 50.79 -27.58 -5.84
C GLY A 231 49.95 -28.83 -6.19
N CYS A 232 49.07 -29.26 -5.30
CA CYS A 232 48.16 -30.39 -5.57
C CYS A 232 47.12 -30.03 -6.62
N HIS A 233 46.80 -30.95 -7.54
CA HIS A 233 45.80 -30.75 -8.59
C HIS A 233 44.38 -31.21 -8.19
N GLU A 234 44.27 -31.88 -7.03
CA GLU A 234 43.00 -32.38 -6.51
C GLU A 234 42.33 -31.26 -5.71
N LEU A 235 41.47 -30.52 -6.40
CA LEU A 235 40.68 -29.40 -5.87
C LEU A 235 39.20 -29.73 -6.05
N VAL A 236 38.43 -29.62 -4.97
CA VAL A 236 36.98 -29.83 -4.95
C VAL A 236 36.27 -28.50 -4.77
N GLN A 237 35.36 -28.17 -5.67
CA GLN A 237 34.55 -26.98 -5.54
C GLN A 237 33.50 -27.19 -4.44
N ASP A 238 33.21 -26.13 -3.70
CA ASP A 238 32.13 -26.08 -2.72
C ASP A 238 30.80 -26.46 -3.37
N GLU A 239 30.01 -27.34 -2.76
CA GLU A 239 28.73 -27.81 -3.30
C GLU A 239 27.59 -26.84 -3.04
N ASP A 240 27.76 -25.92 -2.09
CA ASP A 240 26.75 -24.94 -1.72
C ASP A 240 26.56 -23.88 -2.80
N THR A 241 25.38 -23.25 -2.78
CA THR A 241 25.06 -22.13 -3.64
C THR A 241 24.97 -20.84 -2.83
N LEU A 242 25.17 -19.71 -3.49
CA LEU A 242 25.01 -18.39 -2.87
C LEU A 242 23.53 -18.09 -2.58
N ASP A 243 23.28 -17.42 -1.46
CA ASP A 243 21.99 -16.83 -1.14
C ASP A 243 21.49 -15.95 -2.29
N THR A 244 20.23 -16.09 -2.69
CA THR A 244 19.59 -15.26 -3.73
C THR A 244 19.82 -13.77 -3.50
N TRP A 245 19.76 -13.34 -2.26
CA TRP A 245 19.96 -11.94 -1.91
C TRP A 245 21.40 -11.44 -2.12
N PHE A 246 22.38 -12.33 -2.25
CA PHE A 246 23.76 -11.96 -2.51
C PHE A 246 23.90 -11.34 -3.91
N SER A 247 23.36 -11.97 -4.93
CA SER A 247 23.34 -11.42 -6.30
C SER A 247 22.32 -10.28 -6.44
N SER A 248 21.16 -10.36 -5.76
CA SER A 248 20.16 -9.28 -5.75
C SER A 248 20.70 -7.95 -5.18
N ALA A 249 21.65 -8.02 -4.26
CA ALA A 249 22.32 -6.84 -3.70
C ALA A 249 23.17 -6.07 -4.73
N LEU A 250 23.57 -6.71 -5.81
CA LEU A 250 24.39 -6.12 -6.87
C LEU A 250 23.56 -5.37 -7.92
N TRP A 251 22.24 -5.54 -7.91
CA TRP A 251 21.33 -5.06 -8.96
C TRP A 251 21.51 -3.59 -9.35
N PRO A 252 21.67 -2.61 -8.42
CA PRO A 252 21.74 -1.20 -8.78
C PRO A 252 22.92 -0.83 -9.69
N PHE A 253 23.98 -1.60 -9.68
CA PHE A 253 25.19 -1.32 -10.45
C PHE A 253 25.55 -2.45 -11.43
N SER A 254 25.24 -3.71 -11.14
CA SER A 254 25.54 -4.82 -12.06
C SER A 254 24.74 -4.73 -13.36
N THR A 255 23.50 -4.25 -13.32
CA THR A 255 22.66 -4.03 -14.52
C THR A 255 23.13 -2.89 -15.39
N LEU A 256 23.98 -2.00 -14.89
CA LEU A 256 24.59 -0.88 -15.59
C LEU A 256 25.98 -1.21 -16.14
N GLY A 257 26.41 -2.49 -16.04
CA GLY A 257 27.66 -2.99 -16.61
C GLY A 257 28.84 -3.11 -15.63
N TRP A 258 28.64 -2.80 -14.31
CA TRP A 258 29.70 -3.02 -13.33
C TRP A 258 30.20 -4.49 -13.40
N PRO A 259 31.53 -4.77 -13.31
CA PRO A 259 32.59 -3.88 -12.84
C PRO A 259 33.24 -2.97 -13.89
N GLU A 260 32.71 -2.92 -15.09
CA GLU A 260 33.24 -2.06 -16.15
C GLU A 260 32.75 -0.62 -16.01
N ASP A 261 33.56 0.35 -16.49
CA ASP A 261 33.25 1.78 -16.46
C ASP A 261 32.43 2.18 -17.71
N THR A 262 31.15 1.77 -17.73
CA THR A 262 30.24 2.01 -18.85
C THR A 262 29.63 3.44 -18.83
N GLU A 263 29.10 3.87 -19.95
CA GLU A 263 28.37 5.16 -20.04
C GLU A 263 27.10 5.13 -19.23
N GLU A 264 26.39 3.98 -19.18
CA GLU A 264 25.22 3.75 -18.37
C GLU A 264 25.53 3.91 -16.89
N MET A 265 26.66 3.34 -16.43
CA MET A 265 27.11 3.44 -15.05
C MET A 265 27.41 4.90 -14.67
N LYS A 266 28.04 5.68 -15.55
CA LYS A 266 28.34 7.10 -15.33
C LYS A 266 27.09 7.96 -15.27
N TYR A 267 26.07 7.65 -16.06
CA TYR A 267 24.87 8.45 -16.18
C TYR A 267 23.81 8.10 -15.13
N PHE A 268 23.54 6.81 -14.90
CA PHE A 268 22.42 6.36 -14.07
C PHE A 268 22.78 6.01 -12.63
N TYR A 269 24.08 5.88 -12.29
CA TYR A 269 24.50 5.52 -10.94
C TYR A 269 25.19 6.69 -10.21
N PRO A 270 24.80 7.02 -8.96
CA PRO A 270 23.67 6.50 -8.19
C PRO A 270 22.31 6.82 -8.82
N THR A 271 21.31 5.95 -8.59
CA THR A 271 19.94 6.21 -9.02
C THR A 271 19.23 7.18 -8.07
N ASP A 272 18.14 7.82 -8.53
CA ASP A 272 17.43 8.81 -7.72
C ASP A 272 16.50 8.14 -6.70
N VAL A 273 15.67 7.20 -7.15
CA VAL A 273 14.62 6.58 -6.33
C VAL A 273 14.58 5.07 -6.50
N LEU A 274 14.67 4.35 -5.38
CA LEU A 274 14.31 2.93 -5.30
C LEU A 274 12.89 2.80 -4.77
N VAL A 275 12.02 2.05 -5.44
CA VAL A 275 10.65 1.77 -4.99
C VAL A 275 10.54 0.31 -4.58
N THR A 276 10.09 0.05 -3.35
CA THR A 276 9.96 -1.32 -2.82
C THR A 276 8.93 -1.43 -1.69
N GLY A 277 8.51 -2.65 -1.38
CA GLY A 277 7.70 -2.94 -0.20
C GLY A 277 8.50 -2.88 1.11
N TYR A 278 7.81 -2.59 2.20
CA TYR A 278 8.45 -2.52 3.53
C TYR A 278 8.99 -3.87 4.03
N ASP A 279 8.46 -4.98 3.53
CA ASP A 279 8.79 -6.33 4.00
C ASP A 279 10.16 -6.83 3.54
N ILE A 280 10.80 -6.15 2.59
CA ILE A 280 12.15 -6.48 2.10
C ILE A 280 13.19 -5.38 2.34
N ILE A 281 12.94 -4.46 3.26
CA ILE A 281 13.93 -3.43 3.65
C ILE A 281 15.23 -4.10 4.09
N PHE A 282 15.17 -5.07 5.00
CA PHE A 282 16.35 -5.78 5.49
C PHE A 282 16.99 -6.68 4.42
N PHE A 283 16.18 -7.47 3.73
CA PHE A 283 16.69 -8.47 2.81
C PHE A 283 17.24 -7.89 1.51
N TRP A 284 16.74 -6.74 1.08
CA TRP A 284 17.10 -6.15 -0.21
C TRP A 284 17.71 -4.76 -0.08
N VAL A 285 17.00 -3.80 0.53
CA VAL A 285 17.48 -2.40 0.61
C VAL A 285 18.80 -2.30 1.35
N VAL A 286 18.88 -2.85 2.58
CA VAL A 286 20.10 -2.85 3.40
C VAL A 286 21.24 -3.47 2.62
N ARG A 287 21.00 -4.60 1.95
CA ARG A 287 22.02 -5.34 1.20
C ARG A 287 22.51 -4.60 -0.03
N MET A 288 21.64 -3.93 -0.78
CA MET A 288 22.05 -3.07 -1.87
C MET A 288 22.90 -1.88 -1.40
N VAL A 289 22.54 -1.27 -0.29
CA VAL A 289 23.26 -0.11 0.24
C VAL A 289 24.68 -0.48 0.67
N PHE A 290 24.86 -1.51 1.49
CA PHE A 290 26.24 -1.86 1.90
C PHE A 290 27.05 -2.43 0.73
N SER A 291 26.43 -3.18 -0.20
CA SER A 291 27.14 -3.64 -1.41
C SER A 291 27.54 -2.47 -2.31
N GLY A 292 26.68 -1.45 -2.44
CA GLY A 292 27.00 -0.24 -3.18
C GLY A 292 28.24 0.47 -2.61
N TYR A 293 28.29 0.69 -1.29
CA TYR A 293 29.46 1.27 -0.66
C TYR A 293 30.70 0.42 -0.80
N GLU A 294 30.60 -0.90 -0.61
CA GLU A 294 31.75 -1.80 -0.71
C GLU A 294 32.33 -1.86 -2.14
N GLN A 295 31.47 -1.89 -3.15
CA GLN A 295 31.90 -2.09 -4.54
C GLN A 295 32.19 -0.80 -5.29
N THR A 296 31.50 0.29 -4.96
CA THR A 296 31.57 1.57 -5.70
C THR A 296 31.97 2.77 -4.86
N GLY A 297 31.97 2.64 -3.54
CA GLY A 297 32.24 3.73 -2.60
C GLY A 297 31.09 4.75 -2.45
N LYS A 298 29.89 4.47 -3.00
CA LYS A 298 28.75 5.40 -3.00
C LYS A 298 27.47 4.69 -2.62
N SER A 299 26.51 5.47 -2.08
CA SER A 299 25.11 5.00 -1.97
C SER A 299 24.55 4.63 -3.33
N PRO A 300 23.86 3.52 -3.49
CA PRO A 300 23.31 3.11 -4.79
C PRO A 300 22.10 3.95 -5.24
N PHE A 301 21.44 4.66 -4.33
CA PHE A 301 20.28 5.53 -4.59
C PHE A 301 20.13 6.58 -3.48
N ASN A 302 19.41 7.67 -3.80
CA ASN A 302 19.23 8.81 -2.88
C ASN A 302 17.98 8.66 -2.02
N THR A 303 16.91 8.09 -2.58
CA THR A 303 15.61 7.96 -1.91
C THR A 303 15.07 6.52 -2.02
N VAL A 304 14.53 6.01 -0.92
CA VAL A 304 13.78 4.77 -0.88
C VAL A 304 12.31 5.09 -0.64
N LEU A 305 11.50 4.92 -1.69
CA LEU A 305 10.04 5.06 -1.60
C LEU A 305 9.45 3.70 -1.21
N ILE A 306 8.86 3.66 -0.04
CA ILE A 306 8.23 2.45 0.49
C ILE A 306 6.74 2.44 0.14
N HIS A 307 6.29 1.37 -0.51
CA HIS A 307 4.87 1.09 -0.69
C HIS A 307 4.39 -0.01 0.27
N GLY A 308 3.08 -0.02 0.53
CA GLY A 308 2.44 -1.10 1.27
C GLY A 308 2.17 -2.34 0.41
N LEU A 309 1.63 -3.38 1.02
CA LEU A 309 1.26 -4.61 0.33
C LEU A 309 -0.21 -4.57 -0.10
N VAL A 310 -0.49 -5.18 -1.25
CA VAL A 310 -1.87 -5.42 -1.68
C VAL A 310 -2.40 -6.66 -0.96
N ARG A 311 -3.52 -6.50 -0.27
CA ARG A 311 -4.21 -7.55 0.49
C ARG A 311 -5.54 -7.90 -0.16
N ASP A 312 -6.09 -9.06 0.16
CA ASP A 312 -7.44 -9.41 -0.28
C ASP A 312 -8.50 -8.50 0.38
N SER A 313 -9.76 -8.66 -0.01
CA SER A 313 -10.89 -7.86 0.51
C SER A 313 -11.09 -7.99 2.03
N GLU A 314 -10.63 -9.08 2.64
CA GLU A 314 -10.67 -9.32 4.08
C GLU A 314 -9.44 -8.75 4.82
N GLY A 315 -8.45 -8.24 4.07
CA GLY A 315 -7.21 -7.68 4.62
C GLY A 315 -6.11 -8.71 4.91
N ARG A 316 -6.24 -9.95 4.41
CA ARG A 316 -5.23 -10.99 4.56
C ARG A 316 -4.14 -10.84 3.51
N LYS A 317 -2.89 -11.19 3.85
CA LYS A 317 -1.80 -11.24 2.88
C LYS A 317 -2.11 -12.30 1.83
N MET A 318 -2.00 -11.94 0.55
CA MET A 318 -2.18 -12.87 -0.56
C MET A 318 -1.05 -13.90 -0.58
N SER A 319 -1.40 -15.17 -0.72
CA SER A 319 -0.43 -16.26 -0.85
C SER A 319 -0.97 -17.41 -1.69
N LYS A 320 -0.07 -18.14 -2.35
CA LYS A 320 -0.44 -19.33 -3.14
C LYS A 320 -1.12 -20.41 -2.29
N SER A 321 -0.68 -20.54 -1.02
CA SER A 321 -1.22 -21.55 -0.09
C SER A 321 -2.64 -21.26 0.38
N LEU A 322 -3.06 -20.00 0.39
CA LEU A 322 -4.43 -19.59 0.73
C LEU A 322 -5.35 -19.52 -0.47
N GLY A 323 -4.82 -19.58 -1.69
CA GLY A 323 -5.62 -19.48 -2.92
C GLY A 323 -6.35 -18.14 -3.08
N ASN A 324 -5.91 -17.10 -2.36
CA ASN A 324 -6.52 -15.76 -2.37
C ASN A 324 -5.74 -14.75 -3.22
N GLY A 325 -4.81 -15.24 -4.04
CA GLY A 325 -4.07 -14.41 -4.99
C GLY A 325 -4.98 -13.93 -6.13
N ILE A 326 -4.79 -12.68 -6.53
CA ILE A 326 -5.47 -12.09 -7.68
C ILE A 326 -4.46 -12.01 -8.81
N ASP A 327 -4.78 -12.61 -9.96
CA ASP A 327 -3.95 -12.50 -11.14
C ASP A 327 -4.17 -11.12 -11.79
N PRO A 328 -3.13 -10.27 -11.86
CA PRO A 328 -3.26 -8.96 -12.51
C PRO A 328 -3.60 -9.05 -14.00
N LEU A 329 -3.21 -10.12 -14.70
CA LEU A 329 -3.53 -10.30 -16.12
C LEU A 329 -5.02 -10.52 -16.34
N GLU A 330 -5.70 -11.31 -15.51
CA GLU A 330 -7.16 -11.47 -15.56
C GLU A 330 -7.89 -10.15 -15.31
N VAL A 331 -7.36 -9.32 -14.40
CA VAL A 331 -7.92 -7.98 -14.14
C VAL A 331 -7.72 -7.05 -15.34
N ILE A 332 -6.54 -7.10 -15.96
CA ILE A 332 -6.21 -6.31 -17.16
C ILE A 332 -7.11 -6.70 -18.33
N ASP A 333 -7.29 -7.98 -18.58
CA ASP A 333 -8.16 -8.49 -19.66
C ASP A 333 -9.62 -8.02 -19.50
N LYS A 334 -10.10 -7.93 -18.26
CA LYS A 334 -11.49 -7.55 -17.98
C LYS A 334 -11.72 -6.04 -17.91
N TYR A 335 -10.79 -5.28 -17.35
CA TYR A 335 -10.98 -3.87 -17.03
C TYR A 335 -10.01 -2.92 -17.72
N GLY A 336 -8.92 -3.43 -18.29
CA GLY A 336 -7.84 -2.66 -18.88
C GLY A 336 -6.71 -2.36 -17.89
N ALA A 337 -5.49 -2.23 -18.43
CA ALA A 337 -4.29 -1.97 -17.64
C ALA A 337 -4.35 -0.62 -16.90
N ASP A 338 -4.84 0.43 -17.54
CA ASP A 338 -4.97 1.77 -16.95
C ASP A 338 -5.89 1.77 -15.73
N ALA A 339 -6.99 1.00 -15.77
CA ALA A 339 -7.92 0.89 -14.66
C ALA A 339 -7.26 0.23 -13.43
N LEU A 340 -6.48 -0.83 -13.63
CA LEU A 340 -5.73 -1.48 -12.57
C LEU A 340 -4.66 -0.54 -11.99
N ARG A 341 -3.86 0.13 -12.85
CA ARG A 341 -2.82 1.07 -12.43
C ARG A 341 -3.39 2.22 -11.60
N MET A 342 -4.46 2.83 -12.08
CA MET A 342 -5.15 3.91 -11.36
C MET A 342 -5.66 3.45 -10.00
N MET A 343 -6.31 2.28 -9.92
CA MET A 343 -6.84 1.74 -8.67
C MET A 343 -5.74 1.51 -7.64
N LEU A 344 -4.57 1.00 -8.05
CA LEU A 344 -3.44 0.73 -7.14
C LEU A 344 -2.85 1.99 -6.50
N ILE A 345 -3.04 3.15 -7.11
CA ILE A 345 -2.55 4.44 -6.59
C ILE A 345 -3.65 5.19 -5.84
N THR A 346 -4.92 5.08 -6.30
CA THR A 346 -6.03 5.88 -5.76
C THR A 346 -6.25 5.64 -4.26
N GLY A 347 -6.19 6.73 -3.48
CA GLY A 347 -6.44 6.72 -2.03
C GLY A 347 -5.38 5.98 -1.21
N ASN A 348 -4.21 5.73 -1.79
CA ASN A 348 -3.11 5.07 -1.13
C ASN A 348 -2.03 6.07 -0.71
N ALA A 349 -1.53 5.92 0.52
CA ALA A 349 -0.40 6.69 1.04
C ALA A 349 0.85 5.80 1.08
N PRO A 350 2.06 6.36 0.88
CA PRO A 350 3.30 5.61 0.98
C PRO A 350 3.39 4.78 2.27
N GLY A 351 3.81 3.52 2.16
CA GLY A 351 4.00 2.61 3.28
C GLY A 351 2.74 1.93 3.83
N ASN A 352 1.55 2.28 3.36
CA ASN A 352 0.29 1.71 3.84
C ASN A 352 -0.19 0.56 2.96
N ASP A 353 -0.64 -0.53 3.61
CA ASP A 353 -1.29 -1.63 2.91
C ASP A 353 -2.64 -1.21 2.34
N MET A 354 -3.00 -1.77 1.21
CA MET A 354 -4.31 -1.56 0.59
C MET A 354 -5.07 -2.87 0.42
N ARG A 355 -6.40 -2.79 0.49
CA ARG A 355 -7.28 -3.90 0.16
C ARG A 355 -7.72 -3.80 -1.29
N PHE A 356 -7.68 -4.92 -1.99
CA PHE A 356 -8.14 -5.01 -3.36
C PHE A 356 -9.66 -5.21 -3.42
N TYR A 357 -10.33 -4.35 -4.21
CA TYR A 357 -11.76 -4.45 -4.51
C TYR A 357 -12.00 -4.27 -6.01
N TYR A 358 -12.74 -5.18 -6.62
CA TYR A 358 -13.08 -5.10 -8.06
C TYR A 358 -13.91 -3.85 -8.40
N GLU A 359 -14.77 -3.39 -7.49
CA GLU A 359 -15.57 -2.19 -7.65
C GLU A 359 -14.72 -0.92 -7.82
N ARG A 360 -13.55 -0.87 -7.19
CA ARG A 360 -12.59 0.22 -7.37
C ARG A 360 -11.95 0.19 -8.76
N VAL A 361 -11.64 -1.00 -9.28
CA VAL A 361 -11.12 -1.16 -10.65
C VAL A 361 -12.18 -0.74 -11.67
N GLU A 362 -13.44 -1.12 -11.43
CA GLU A 362 -14.57 -0.70 -12.28
C GLU A 362 -14.77 0.81 -12.28
N SER A 363 -14.66 1.46 -11.12
CA SER A 363 -14.72 2.92 -11.01
C SER A 363 -13.60 3.60 -11.81
N ALA A 364 -12.39 3.07 -11.76
CA ALA A 364 -11.26 3.57 -12.54
C ALA A 364 -11.47 3.38 -14.06
N ARG A 365 -12.03 2.25 -14.49
CA ARG A 365 -12.44 2.04 -15.89
C ARG A 365 -13.51 3.06 -16.33
N ASN A 366 -14.48 3.34 -15.47
CA ASN A 366 -15.53 4.33 -15.78
C ASN A 366 -14.94 5.73 -15.92
N PHE A 367 -13.91 6.08 -15.14
CA PHE A 367 -13.17 7.32 -15.30
C PHE A 367 -12.45 7.37 -16.65
N ALA A 368 -11.76 6.30 -17.06
CA ALA A 368 -11.14 6.21 -18.39
C ALA A 368 -12.18 6.44 -19.51
N ASN A 369 -13.33 5.79 -19.41
CA ASN A 369 -14.42 5.99 -20.37
C ASN A 369 -14.95 7.44 -20.40
N LYS A 370 -14.98 8.13 -19.25
CA LYS A 370 -15.39 9.54 -19.19
C LYS A 370 -14.41 10.43 -19.93
N ILE A 371 -13.12 10.27 -19.71
CA ILE A 371 -12.06 10.99 -20.44
C ILE A 371 -12.13 10.73 -21.94
N TRP A 372 -12.30 9.46 -22.34
CA TRP A 372 -12.48 9.09 -23.74
C TRP A 372 -13.66 9.80 -24.40
N ASN A 373 -14.81 9.83 -23.72
CA ASN A 373 -16.00 10.49 -24.25
C ASN A 373 -15.85 12.02 -24.32
N ALA A 374 -15.18 12.63 -23.35
CA ALA A 374 -14.83 14.06 -23.41
C ALA A 374 -13.92 14.38 -24.60
N ALA A 375 -12.86 13.59 -24.77
CA ALA A 375 -11.96 13.73 -25.92
C ALA A 375 -12.70 13.55 -27.25
N ARG A 376 -13.55 12.53 -27.35
CA ARG A 376 -14.36 12.28 -28.55
C ARG A 376 -15.29 13.48 -28.87
N LEU A 377 -15.91 14.09 -27.87
CA LEU A 377 -16.72 15.30 -28.08
C LEU A 377 -15.89 16.44 -28.66
N ILE A 378 -14.69 16.65 -28.14
CA ILE A 378 -13.77 17.69 -28.62
C ILE A 378 -13.35 17.40 -30.05
N MET A 379 -12.91 16.20 -30.37
CA MET A 379 -12.50 15.80 -31.73
C MET A 379 -13.62 15.96 -32.74
N MET A 380 -14.87 15.64 -32.39
CA MET A 380 -16.04 15.86 -33.26
C MET A 380 -16.30 17.33 -33.57
N ASN A 381 -15.85 18.26 -32.72
CA ASN A 381 -16.01 19.70 -32.92
C ASN A 381 -14.79 20.38 -33.56
N ILE A 382 -13.61 19.77 -33.47
CA ILE A 382 -12.41 20.25 -34.16
C ILE A 382 -12.60 20.16 -35.69
N GLY A 383 -13.20 19.06 -36.19
CA GLY A 383 -13.36 18.83 -37.62
C GLY A 383 -12.02 18.54 -38.31
N GLU A 384 -11.84 19.03 -39.56
CA GLU A 384 -10.62 18.90 -40.32
C GLU A 384 -9.57 19.99 -40.01
N ASP A 385 -9.99 21.08 -39.40
CA ASP A 385 -9.14 22.21 -39.03
C ASP A 385 -8.63 22.08 -37.58
N LYS A 386 -7.31 22.16 -37.44
CA LYS A 386 -6.70 22.16 -36.08
C LYS A 386 -7.17 23.40 -35.30
N PRO A 387 -7.44 23.26 -33.98
CA PRO A 387 -7.76 24.42 -33.17
C PRO A 387 -6.61 25.42 -33.19
N GLY A 388 -6.94 26.68 -33.43
CA GLY A 388 -5.97 27.76 -33.40
C GLY A 388 -5.35 27.98 -32.04
N LYS A 389 -4.45 28.94 -31.92
CA LYS A 389 -3.98 29.39 -30.58
C LYS A 389 -5.12 30.09 -29.86
N ILE A 390 -5.08 30.02 -28.52
CA ILE A 390 -6.03 30.72 -27.67
C ILE A 390 -5.92 32.23 -27.91
N ASP A 391 -7.03 32.84 -28.30
CA ASP A 391 -7.15 34.29 -28.40
C ASP A 391 -7.57 34.88 -27.04
N ASN A 392 -6.61 35.43 -26.32
CA ASN A 392 -6.83 35.99 -25.00
C ASN A 392 -7.87 37.14 -24.99
N THR A 393 -8.13 37.81 -26.14
CA THR A 393 -9.11 38.89 -26.25
C THR A 393 -10.55 38.36 -26.29
N LYS A 394 -10.73 37.09 -26.66
CA LYS A 394 -12.03 36.43 -26.81
C LYS A 394 -12.34 35.43 -25.68
N LEU A 395 -11.54 35.39 -24.62
CA LEU A 395 -11.78 34.54 -23.46
C LEU A 395 -13.05 34.99 -22.71
N MET A 396 -13.98 34.08 -22.60
CA MET A 396 -15.18 34.25 -21.76
C MET A 396 -14.91 33.86 -20.29
N LEU A 397 -15.83 34.19 -19.40
CA LEU A 397 -15.72 33.84 -17.97
C LEU A 397 -15.39 32.37 -17.72
N SER A 398 -16.09 31.47 -18.40
CA SER A 398 -15.86 30.03 -18.32
C SER A 398 -14.45 29.60 -18.74
N ASP A 399 -13.91 30.24 -19.79
CA ASP A 399 -12.59 29.92 -20.32
C ASP A 399 -11.50 30.36 -19.34
N LYS A 400 -11.60 31.57 -18.81
CA LYS A 400 -10.69 32.11 -17.80
C LYS A 400 -10.71 31.29 -16.52
N TRP A 401 -11.90 30.91 -16.08
CA TRP A 401 -12.08 30.07 -14.92
C TRP A 401 -11.37 28.71 -15.05
N ILE A 402 -11.61 27.97 -16.17
CA ILE A 402 -11.02 26.64 -16.31
C ILE A 402 -9.50 26.70 -16.55
N LEU A 403 -9.00 27.70 -17.28
CA LEU A 403 -7.56 27.91 -17.47
C LEU A 403 -6.86 28.21 -16.15
N SER A 404 -7.44 29.06 -15.32
CA SER A 404 -6.89 29.38 -14.00
C SER A 404 -6.89 28.17 -13.06
N LYS A 405 -7.96 27.38 -13.07
CA LYS A 405 -8.04 26.12 -12.34
C LYS A 405 -7.03 25.09 -12.82
N ALA A 406 -6.85 24.93 -14.16
CA ALA A 406 -5.85 24.03 -14.73
C ALA A 406 -4.42 24.45 -14.34
N ASN A 407 -4.17 25.76 -14.33
CA ASN A 407 -2.89 26.32 -13.92
C ASN A 407 -2.55 25.99 -12.45
N LYS A 408 -3.52 26.11 -11.55
CA LYS A 408 -3.39 25.70 -10.14
C LYS A 408 -3.19 24.18 -10.02
N LEU A 409 -3.91 23.40 -10.83
CA LEU A 409 -3.76 21.94 -10.84
C LEU A 409 -2.33 21.51 -11.20
N ILE A 410 -1.72 22.12 -12.22
CA ILE A 410 -0.33 21.83 -12.62
C ILE A 410 0.61 21.98 -11.43
N LYS A 411 0.51 23.09 -10.71
CA LYS A 411 1.33 23.38 -9.53
C LYS A 411 1.12 22.36 -8.41
N GLU A 412 -0.15 22.08 -8.10
CA GLU A 412 -0.51 21.19 -7.01
C GLU A 412 -0.07 19.74 -7.30
N VAL A 413 -0.31 19.26 -8.52
CA VAL A 413 0.10 17.91 -8.95
C VAL A 413 1.62 17.79 -8.91
N THR A 414 2.36 18.73 -9.49
CA THR A 414 3.83 18.72 -9.49
C THR A 414 4.36 18.72 -8.06
N THR A 415 3.83 19.58 -7.19
CA THR A 415 4.25 19.65 -5.79
C THR A 415 4.01 18.34 -5.02
N ASN A 416 2.88 17.67 -5.28
CA ASN A 416 2.57 16.40 -4.62
C ASN A 416 3.44 15.26 -5.18
N LEU A 417 3.72 15.25 -6.48
CA LEU A 417 4.65 14.26 -7.08
C LEU A 417 6.07 14.41 -6.51
N ASP A 418 6.57 15.64 -6.37
CA ASP A 418 7.89 15.92 -5.77
C ASP A 418 7.99 15.41 -4.31
N LYS A 419 6.84 15.34 -3.61
CA LYS A 419 6.74 14.78 -2.26
C LYS A 419 6.43 13.29 -2.21
N PHE A 420 6.33 12.63 -3.35
CA PHE A 420 5.88 11.24 -3.47
C PHE A 420 4.44 10.99 -2.97
N GLU A 421 3.60 12.00 -2.92
CA GLU A 421 2.19 11.94 -2.56
C GLU A 421 1.33 11.56 -3.77
N LEU A 422 1.63 10.41 -4.40
CA LEU A 422 1.08 9.97 -5.69
C LEU A 422 -0.45 9.87 -5.66
N GLY A 423 -1.01 9.35 -4.57
CA GLY A 423 -2.45 9.21 -4.39
C GLY A 423 -3.18 10.56 -4.33
N ILE A 424 -2.56 11.57 -3.71
CA ILE A 424 -3.11 12.94 -3.63
C ILE A 424 -3.03 13.61 -5.00
N ALA A 425 -1.89 13.50 -5.70
CA ALA A 425 -1.73 14.02 -7.04
C ALA A 425 -2.80 13.46 -8.00
N LEU A 426 -3.01 12.14 -7.98
CA LEU A 426 -4.02 11.48 -8.81
C LEU A 426 -5.45 11.91 -8.46
N SER A 427 -5.77 12.08 -7.16
CA SER A 427 -7.09 12.55 -6.72
C SER A 427 -7.39 13.95 -7.26
N LYS A 428 -6.42 14.86 -7.21
CA LYS A 428 -6.58 16.21 -7.76
C LYS A 428 -6.82 16.21 -9.27
N ILE A 429 -6.13 15.36 -10.01
CA ILE A 429 -6.35 15.19 -11.46
C ILE A 429 -7.75 14.64 -11.71
N TYR A 430 -8.17 13.64 -10.95
CA TYR A 430 -9.50 13.02 -11.05
C TYR A 430 -10.60 14.04 -10.80
N ASP A 431 -10.56 14.77 -9.67
CA ASP A 431 -11.58 15.75 -9.29
C ASP A 431 -11.68 16.87 -10.34
N PHE A 432 -10.55 17.39 -10.78
CA PHE A 432 -10.53 18.41 -11.83
C PHE A 432 -11.10 17.90 -13.16
N ALA A 433 -10.65 16.72 -13.61
CA ALA A 433 -11.09 16.18 -14.89
C ALA A 433 -12.57 15.78 -14.86
N TRP A 434 -13.03 15.18 -13.77
CA TRP A 434 -14.42 14.74 -13.64
C TRP A 434 -15.37 15.90 -13.41
N GLU A 435 -15.13 16.65 -12.32
CA GLU A 435 -16.07 17.70 -11.89
C GLU A 435 -15.91 18.98 -12.69
N GLU A 436 -14.69 19.57 -12.70
CA GLU A 436 -14.52 20.91 -13.27
C GLU A 436 -14.55 20.88 -14.80
N PHE A 437 -13.80 19.98 -15.41
CA PHE A 437 -13.71 19.91 -16.87
C PHE A 437 -14.95 19.27 -17.51
N CYS A 438 -15.28 18.01 -17.12
CA CYS A 438 -16.36 17.28 -17.79
C CYS A 438 -17.76 17.76 -17.38
N ASP A 439 -18.02 17.93 -16.06
CA ASP A 439 -19.37 18.22 -15.59
C ASP A 439 -19.75 19.70 -15.68
N TRP A 440 -18.75 20.59 -15.69
CA TRP A 440 -19.01 22.03 -15.78
C TRP A 440 -18.51 22.65 -17.07
N TYR A 441 -17.20 22.66 -17.33
CA TYR A 441 -16.68 23.45 -18.45
C TYR A 441 -17.22 22.99 -19.81
N ILE A 442 -17.16 21.68 -20.08
CA ILE A 442 -17.73 21.13 -21.32
C ILE A 442 -19.20 21.52 -21.47
N GLU A 443 -19.99 21.42 -20.40
CA GLU A 443 -21.41 21.79 -20.48
C GLU A 443 -21.61 23.29 -20.70
N MET A 444 -20.79 24.14 -20.09
CA MET A 444 -20.86 25.60 -20.29
C MET A 444 -20.58 26.04 -21.73
N VAL A 445 -19.64 25.36 -22.41
CA VAL A 445 -19.20 25.77 -23.74
C VAL A 445 -19.99 25.12 -24.89
N LYS A 446 -20.82 24.11 -24.63
CA LYS A 446 -21.59 23.39 -25.67
C LYS A 446 -22.41 24.34 -26.58
N VAL A 447 -23.03 25.39 -26.04
CA VAL A 447 -23.80 26.34 -26.84
C VAL A 447 -22.96 27.06 -27.86
N ARG A 448 -21.73 27.46 -27.47
CA ARG A 448 -20.74 28.10 -28.34
C ARG A 448 -20.24 27.13 -29.39
N LEU A 449 -19.98 25.86 -29.01
CA LEU A 449 -19.50 24.84 -29.96
C LEU A 449 -20.52 24.51 -31.05
N TRP A 450 -21.83 24.52 -30.73
CA TRP A 450 -22.88 24.18 -31.68
C TRP A 450 -23.29 25.36 -32.55
N ASN A 451 -22.97 26.59 -32.15
CA ASN A 451 -23.20 27.79 -32.96
C ASN A 451 -21.95 28.11 -33.79
N LYS A 452 -21.97 27.74 -35.07
CA LYS A 452 -20.85 27.98 -35.98
C LYS A 452 -20.55 29.44 -36.26
N GLU A 453 -21.52 30.34 -35.99
CA GLU A 453 -21.40 31.78 -36.18
C GLU A 453 -20.87 32.50 -34.94
N ASP A 454 -20.66 31.78 -33.84
CA ASP A 454 -20.15 32.36 -32.57
C ASP A 454 -18.68 32.75 -32.75
N GLU A 455 -18.37 34.02 -32.65
CA GLU A 455 -16.99 34.54 -32.78
C GLU A 455 -16.02 34.03 -31.71
N THR A 456 -16.52 33.48 -30.61
CA THR A 456 -15.74 32.94 -29.51
C THR A 456 -15.61 31.42 -29.59
N ARG A 457 -16.23 30.76 -30.57
CA ARG A 457 -16.24 29.29 -30.73
C ARG A 457 -14.84 28.71 -30.83
N ASP A 458 -14.01 29.27 -31.68
CA ASP A 458 -12.65 28.75 -31.95
C ASP A 458 -11.76 28.92 -30.70
N THR A 459 -11.95 30.00 -29.95
CA THR A 459 -11.27 30.20 -28.68
C THR A 459 -11.73 29.14 -27.63
N ALA A 460 -13.04 28.84 -27.54
CA ALA A 460 -13.55 27.79 -26.67
C ALA A 460 -12.97 26.42 -27.04
N LEU A 461 -12.86 26.13 -28.33
CA LEU A 461 -12.29 24.88 -28.80
C LEU A 461 -10.79 24.77 -28.51
N ALA A 462 -10.05 25.87 -28.68
CA ALA A 462 -8.63 25.95 -28.32
C ALA A 462 -8.41 25.73 -26.81
N VAL A 463 -9.23 26.36 -25.97
CA VAL A 463 -9.19 26.16 -24.49
C VAL A 463 -9.54 24.73 -24.10
N LEU A 464 -10.58 24.13 -24.71
CA LEU A 464 -10.93 22.71 -24.46
C LEU A 464 -9.77 21.79 -24.78
N THR A 465 -9.09 22.01 -25.91
CA THR A 465 -7.96 21.20 -26.34
C THR A 465 -6.75 21.37 -25.43
N GLU A 466 -6.43 22.60 -25.05
CA GLU A 466 -5.32 22.91 -24.14
C GLU A 466 -5.53 22.27 -22.75
N VAL A 467 -6.73 22.39 -22.19
CA VAL A 467 -7.06 21.82 -20.88
C VAL A 467 -7.09 20.29 -20.96
N LEU A 468 -7.62 19.70 -22.04
CA LEU A 468 -7.55 18.26 -22.26
C LEU A 468 -6.09 17.78 -22.34
N ASN A 469 -5.25 18.44 -23.11
CA ASN A 469 -3.83 18.10 -23.23
C ASN A 469 -3.11 18.19 -21.89
N THR A 470 -3.44 19.19 -21.08
CA THR A 470 -2.92 19.33 -19.71
C THR A 470 -3.34 18.14 -18.83
N ILE A 471 -4.63 17.78 -18.85
CA ILE A 471 -5.14 16.60 -18.09
C ILE A 471 -4.42 15.32 -18.55
N LEU A 472 -4.28 15.12 -19.87
CA LEU A 472 -3.65 13.91 -20.42
C LEU A 472 -2.17 13.81 -19.99
N LYS A 473 -1.42 14.91 -20.06
CA LYS A 473 -0.02 14.93 -19.63
C LYS A 473 0.14 14.67 -18.13
N LEU A 474 -0.69 15.29 -17.28
CA LEU A 474 -0.67 15.06 -15.84
C LEU A 474 -1.10 13.63 -15.47
N LEU A 475 -2.04 13.05 -16.20
CA LEU A 475 -2.58 11.71 -15.96
C LEU A 475 -1.69 10.59 -16.53
N HIS A 476 -0.86 10.90 -17.54
CA HIS A 476 -0.07 9.90 -18.27
C HIS A 476 0.79 8.97 -17.38
N PRO A 477 1.48 9.44 -16.33
CA PRO A 477 2.23 8.56 -15.44
C PRO A 477 1.38 7.48 -14.75
N PHE A 478 0.08 7.71 -14.61
CA PHE A 478 -0.87 6.82 -13.95
C PHE A 478 -1.61 5.92 -14.94
N MET A 479 -2.05 6.49 -16.08
CA MET A 479 -2.87 5.83 -17.11
C MET A 479 -2.24 6.02 -18.51
N PRO A 480 -1.10 5.37 -18.77
CA PRO A 480 -0.29 5.66 -19.96
C PRO A 480 -0.96 5.29 -21.29
N PHE A 481 -1.80 4.24 -21.33
CA PHE A 481 -2.30 3.73 -22.60
C PHE A 481 -3.41 4.62 -23.19
N ILE A 482 -4.42 4.95 -22.40
CA ILE A 482 -5.52 5.80 -22.88
C ILE A 482 -5.05 7.24 -23.15
N THR A 483 -4.13 7.76 -22.33
CA THR A 483 -3.62 9.13 -22.51
C THR A 483 -2.75 9.25 -23.74
N GLU A 484 -1.92 8.26 -24.05
CA GLU A 484 -1.14 8.20 -25.31
C GLU A 484 -2.07 8.20 -26.52
N GLU A 485 -3.05 7.29 -26.54
CA GLU A 485 -3.99 7.16 -27.67
C GLU A 485 -4.75 8.45 -27.94
N ILE A 486 -5.32 9.06 -26.89
CA ILE A 486 -6.07 10.32 -27.04
C ILE A 486 -5.13 11.45 -27.46
N TYR A 487 -3.97 11.58 -26.80
CA TYR A 487 -3.07 12.71 -27.05
C TYR A 487 -2.54 12.70 -28.47
N CYS A 488 -2.07 11.55 -28.98
CA CYS A 488 -1.57 11.41 -30.33
C CYS A 488 -2.67 11.54 -31.38
N THR A 489 -3.93 11.19 -31.07
CA THR A 489 -5.07 11.39 -31.97
C THR A 489 -5.47 12.87 -32.07
N VAL A 490 -5.44 13.60 -30.94
CA VAL A 490 -5.77 15.04 -30.90
C VAL A 490 -4.64 15.89 -31.52
N ASN A 491 -3.39 15.46 -31.39
CA ASN A 491 -2.18 16.17 -31.80
C ASN A 491 -1.40 15.34 -32.86
N GLU A 492 -1.93 15.23 -34.06
CA GLU A 492 -1.46 14.35 -35.15
C GLU A 492 0.04 14.42 -35.49
N ASP A 493 0.71 15.54 -35.21
CA ASP A 493 2.14 15.76 -35.49
C ASP A 493 3.06 15.25 -34.36
N VAL A 494 2.50 14.73 -33.27
CA VAL A 494 3.26 14.30 -32.08
C VAL A 494 3.57 12.81 -32.16
N LYS A 495 4.82 12.45 -31.92
CA LYS A 495 5.28 11.05 -31.95
C LYS A 495 4.79 10.25 -30.75
N SER A 496 4.81 10.85 -29.58
CA SER A 496 4.37 10.25 -28.29
C SER A 496 4.24 11.33 -27.22
N ILE A 497 3.24 11.20 -26.33
CA ILE A 497 3.10 12.06 -25.16
C ILE A 497 4.29 11.92 -24.20
N MET A 498 4.97 10.76 -24.20
CA MET A 498 6.10 10.48 -23.29
C MET A 498 7.28 11.42 -23.49
N ILE A 499 7.47 11.93 -24.71
CA ILE A 499 8.59 12.85 -25.04
C ILE A 499 8.19 14.31 -24.97
N GLU A 500 6.94 14.59 -24.69
CA GLU A 500 6.44 15.94 -24.52
C GLU A 500 6.86 16.54 -23.17
N PRO A 501 7.08 17.86 -23.11
CA PRO A 501 7.43 18.51 -21.86
C PRO A 501 6.28 18.42 -20.84
N TRP A 502 6.66 18.25 -19.56
CA TRP A 502 5.72 18.33 -18.45
C TRP A 502 5.03 19.69 -18.43
N PRO A 503 3.72 19.77 -18.13
CA PRO A 503 2.99 21.03 -18.11
C PRO A 503 3.61 22.03 -17.13
N ALA A 504 3.74 23.27 -17.56
CA ALA A 504 4.24 24.35 -16.71
C ALA A 504 3.14 25.38 -16.43
N GLU A 505 3.21 26.02 -15.27
CA GLU A 505 2.31 27.13 -14.94
C GLU A 505 2.51 28.29 -15.93
N ASN A 506 1.40 28.84 -16.46
CA ASN A 506 1.39 30.04 -17.27
C ASN A 506 0.95 31.23 -16.42
N PRO A 507 1.81 32.21 -16.12
CA PRO A 507 1.45 33.37 -15.29
C PRO A 507 0.29 34.20 -15.84
N GLU A 508 0.03 34.15 -17.17
CA GLU A 508 -1.09 34.86 -17.80
C GLU A 508 -2.46 34.25 -17.50
N TYR A 509 -2.48 32.98 -17.01
CA TYR A 509 -3.72 32.27 -16.71
C TYR A 509 -4.10 32.33 -15.21
N ASN A 510 -3.80 33.45 -14.55
CA ASN A 510 -4.20 33.69 -13.18
C ASN A 510 -5.40 34.64 -13.14
N PHE A 511 -6.62 34.09 -13.19
CA PHE A 511 -7.88 34.84 -13.25
C PHE A 511 -8.72 34.67 -11.98
N GLU A 512 -8.16 35.05 -10.82
CA GLU A 512 -8.79 34.80 -9.50
C GLU A 512 -10.19 35.44 -9.35
N ASP A 513 -10.40 36.66 -9.88
CA ASP A 513 -11.69 37.31 -9.86
C ASP A 513 -12.73 36.53 -10.70
N ASP A 514 -12.34 36.02 -11.87
CA ASP A 514 -13.23 35.25 -12.75
C ASP A 514 -13.48 33.84 -12.15
N GLU A 515 -12.53 33.25 -11.44
CA GLU A 515 -12.77 32.02 -10.66
C GLU A 515 -13.85 32.23 -9.60
N ASN A 516 -13.75 33.28 -8.79
CA ASN A 516 -14.70 33.56 -7.74
C ASN A 516 -16.12 33.78 -8.30
N LYS A 517 -16.24 34.46 -9.46
CA LYS A 517 -17.53 34.65 -10.16
C LYS A 517 -18.09 33.30 -10.64
N ALA A 518 -17.25 32.45 -11.26
CA ALA A 518 -17.70 31.16 -11.76
C ALA A 518 -18.10 30.20 -10.63
N GLU A 519 -17.40 30.18 -9.50
CA GLU A 519 -17.81 29.38 -8.35
C GLU A 519 -19.14 29.83 -7.76
N LEU A 520 -19.39 31.15 -7.68
CA LEU A 520 -20.70 31.69 -7.25
C LEU A 520 -21.84 31.26 -8.18
N ILE A 521 -21.58 31.29 -9.49
CA ILE A 521 -22.58 30.84 -10.51
C ILE A 521 -22.82 29.33 -10.35
N LYS A 522 -21.79 28.53 -10.18
CA LYS A 522 -21.89 27.06 -9.95
C LYS A 522 -22.70 26.76 -8.69
N GLU A 523 -22.47 27.50 -7.61
CA GLU A 523 -23.20 27.34 -6.36
C GLU A 523 -24.69 27.66 -6.55
N ALA A 524 -25.00 28.76 -7.24
CA ALA A 524 -26.37 29.14 -7.58
C ALA A 524 -27.05 28.06 -8.46
N VAL A 525 -26.38 27.56 -9.48
CA VAL A 525 -26.91 26.47 -10.34
C VAL A 525 -27.16 25.21 -9.52
N ARG A 526 -26.23 24.82 -8.63
CA ARG A 526 -26.40 23.67 -7.72
C ARG A 526 -27.62 23.85 -6.80
N ALA A 527 -27.79 25.06 -6.23
CA ALA A 527 -28.90 25.39 -5.36
C ALA A 527 -30.25 25.24 -6.10
N ILE A 528 -30.34 25.77 -7.32
CA ILE A 528 -31.55 25.64 -8.17
C ILE A 528 -31.81 24.16 -8.50
N ARG A 529 -30.79 23.41 -8.93
CA ARG A 529 -30.91 21.97 -9.25
C ARG A 529 -31.40 21.17 -8.04
N ASN A 530 -30.91 21.47 -6.84
CA ASN A 530 -31.33 20.80 -5.61
C ASN A 530 -32.81 21.07 -5.27
N VAL A 531 -33.25 22.31 -5.41
CA VAL A 531 -34.68 22.64 -5.24
C VAL A 531 -35.54 21.90 -6.27
N ARG A 532 -35.17 21.95 -7.54
CA ARG A 532 -35.87 21.24 -8.61
C ARG A 532 -35.93 19.74 -8.38
N ALA A 533 -34.81 19.13 -7.93
CA ALA A 533 -34.76 17.71 -7.61
C ALA A 533 -35.65 17.35 -6.41
N SER A 534 -35.61 18.15 -5.34
CA SER A 534 -36.45 17.90 -4.14
C SER A 534 -37.95 18.01 -4.44
N MET A 535 -38.32 18.78 -5.48
CA MET A 535 -39.69 18.95 -5.94
C MET A 535 -40.07 18.07 -7.14
N ASN A 536 -39.16 17.16 -7.56
CA ASN A 536 -39.34 16.27 -8.72
C ASN A 536 -39.69 17.02 -10.02
N VAL A 537 -39.15 18.24 -10.21
CA VAL A 537 -39.38 19.04 -11.42
C VAL A 537 -38.70 18.40 -12.62
N PRO A 538 -39.42 18.04 -13.70
CA PRO A 538 -38.81 17.43 -14.87
C PRO A 538 -37.73 18.33 -15.50
N PRO A 539 -36.63 17.77 -16.04
CA PRO A 539 -35.56 18.55 -16.69
C PRO A 539 -36.06 19.42 -17.87
N SER A 540 -37.08 18.97 -18.57
CA SER A 540 -37.72 19.70 -19.69
C SER A 540 -38.54 20.88 -19.26
N HIS A 541 -38.96 20.93 -18.00
CA HIS A 541 -39.78 22.05 -17.48
C HIS A 541 -38.86 23.24 -17.22
N LYS A 542 -39.14 24.38 -17.82
CA LYS A 542 -38.42 25.63 -17.62
C LYS A 542 -39.13 26.48 -16.60
N ALA A 543 -38.36 27.15 -15.75
CA ALA A 543 -38.90 27.97 -14.69
C ALA A 543 -38.26 29.37 -14.69
N LYS A 544 -38.90 30.33 -14.01
CA LYS A 544 -38.33 31.63 -13.75
C LYS A 544 -37.52 31.58 -12.45
N GLY A 545 -36.34 32.24 -12.45
CA GLY A 545 -35.52 32.42 -11.24
C GLY A 545 -35.35 33.91 -10.94
N ILE A 546 -35.28 34.25 -9.65
CA ILE A 546 -35.02 35.59 -9.18
C ILE A 546 -33.82 35.56 -8.26
N VAL A 547 -32.79 36.34 -8.57
CA VAL A 547 -31.61 36.53 -7.71
C VAL A 547 -31.75 37.88 -7.02
N VAL A 548 -31.65 37.88 -5.70
CA VAL A 548 -31.70 39.09 -4.88
C VAL A 548 -30.33 39.27 -4.20
N SER A 549 -29.68 40.42 -4.44
CA SER A 549 -28.43 40.80 -3.78
C SER A 549 -28.30 42.32 -3.68
N GLU A 550 -27.91 42.81 -2.50
CA GLU A 550 -27.57 44.22 -2.29
C GLU A 550 -26.28 44.63 -3.02
N SER A 551 -25.37 43.66 -3.26
CA SER A 551 -24.09 43.90 -3.92
C SER A 551 -24.21 44.02 -5.42
N GLU A 552 -23.82 45.20 -5.95
CA GLU A 552 -23.79 45.47 -7.40
C GLU A 552 -22.85 44.49 -8.13
N LYS A 553 -21.65 44.26 -7.60
CA LYS A 553 -20.68 43.33 -8.17
C LYS A 553 -21.26 41.91 -8.35
N ILE A 554 -22.11 41.46 -7.43
CA ILE A 554 -22.76 40.15 -7.49
C ILE A 554 -23.89 40.17 -8.52
N ARG A 555 -24.67 41.21 -8.58
CA ARG A 555 -25.72 41.35 -9.59
C ARG A 555 -25.12 41.34 -11.01
N ASP A 556 -24.06 42.10 -11.26
CA ASP A 556 -23.33 42.11 -12.53
C ASP A 556 -22.82 40.73 -12.92
N THR A 557 -22.36 39.93 -11.92
CA THR A 557 -21.91 38.56 -12.13
C THR A 557 -23.06 37.69 -12.66
N PHE A 558 -24.24 37.78 -12.05
CA PHE A 558 -25.40 37.00 -12.47
C PHE A 558 -26.01 37.50 -13.79
N GLU A 559 -25.97 38.79 -14.09
CA GLU A 559 -26.39 39.35 -15.39
C GLU A 559 -25.55 38.77 -16.53
N SER A 560 -24.24 38.72 -16.35
CA SER A 560 -23.32 38.15 -17.33
C SER A 560 -23.46 36.63 -17.54
N ALA A 561 -24.14 35.94 -16.62
CA ALA A 561 -24.27 34.48 -16.58
C ALA A 561 -25.64 33.94 -17.04
N GLY A 562 -26.53 34.79 -17.57
CA GLY A 562 -27.92 34.42 -17.89
C GLY A 562 -28.05 33.14 -18.74
N ASP A 563 -27.19 32.96 -19.71
CA ASP A 563 -27.18 31.75 -20.59
C ASP A 563 -26.79 30.48 -19.86
N PHE A 564 -25.92 30.54 -18.85
CA PHE A 564 -25.58 29.37 -18.03
C PHE A 564 -26.80 28.90 -17.22
N PHE A 565 -27.59 29.80 -16.71
CA PHE A 565 -28.80 29.44 -15.97
C PHE A 565 -29.89 28.81 -16.85
N LYS A 566 -30.03 29.28 -18.09
CA LYS A 566 -30.92 28.64 -19.08
C LYS A 566 -30.51 27.22 -19.37
N GLN A 567 -29.23 27.01 -19.57
CA GLN A 567 -28.68 25.73 -19.97
C GLN A 567 -28.54 24.75 -18.80
N LEU A 568 -27.94 25.20 -17.70
CA LEU A 568 -27.53 24.34 -16.59
C LEU A 568 -28.53 24.25 -15.46
N ALA A 569 -29.33 25.31 -15.22
CA ALA A 569 -30.32 25.34 -14.13
C ALA A 569 -31.74 25.08 -14.59
N GLY A 570 -32.00 25.03 -15.91
CA GLY A 570 -33.34 24.84 -16.47
C GLY A 570 -34.22 26.03 -16.23
N LEU A 571 -33.68 27.25 -16.24
CA LEU A 571 -34.44 28.48 -16.21
C LEU A 571 -34.65 28.99 -17.65
N ASP A 572 -35.81 29.59 -17.92
CA ASP A 572 -36.03 30.34 -19.15
C ASP A 572 -35.78 31.84 -18.95
N LYS A 573 -35.98 32.34 -17.73
CA LYS A 573 -35.74 33.73 -17.36
C LYS A 573 -35.09 33.83 -15.99
N LEU A 574 -34.03 34.66 -15.93
CA LEU A 574 -33.39 35.10 -14.68
C LEU A 574 -33.67 36.57 -14.48
N ILE A 575 -34.23 36.91 -13.32
CA ILE A 575 -34.45 38.30 -12.90
C ILE A 575 -33.45 38.57 -11.80
N ILE A 576 -32.83 39.73 -11.82
CA ILE A 576 -31.83 40.14 -10.85
C ILE A 576 -32.29 41.43 -10.21
N ASP A 577 -32.36 41.47 -8.87
CA ASP A 577 -32.86 42.61 -8.12
C ASP A 577 -31.96 42.95 -6.93
N SER A 578 -32.04 44.16 -6.47
CA SER A 578 -31.35 44.63 -5.27
C SER A 578 -32.10 44.30 -3.97
N ASP A 579 -33.40 44.09 -4.06
CA ASP A 579 -34.29 43.83 -2.93
C ASP A 579 -35.39 42.81 -3.30
N ASP A 580 -36.32 42.57 -2.38
CA ASP A 580 -37.40 41.58 -2.54
C ASP A 580 -38.60 42.09 -3.34
N SER A 581 -38.50 43.24 -4.00
CA SER A 581 -39.67 43.88 -4.67
C SER A 581 -40.29 43.04 -5.79
N THR A 582 -39.48 42.22 -6.46
CA THR A 582 -39.88 41.31 -7.54
C THR A 582 -40.14 39.87 -7.09
N VAL A 583 -39.94 39.56 -5.81
CA VAL A 583 -40.08 38.19 -5.27
C VAL A 583 -41.56 37.90 -4.98
N GLU A 584 -42.09 36.85 -5.59
CA GLU A 584 -43.44 36.37 -5.33
C GLU A 584 -43.55 35.75 -3.93
N LYS A 585 -44.66 35.98 -3.22
CA LYS A 585 -44.86 35.50 -1.84
C LYS A 585 -44.64 33.98 -1.70
N ASP A 586 -45.07 33.24 -2.72
CA ASP A 586 -44.99 31.75 -2.74
C ASP A 586 -43.71 31.27 -3.43
N SER A 587 -42.55 31.90 -3.18
CA SER A 587 -41.29 31.51 -3.75
C SER A 587 -40.47 30.66 -2.77
N VAL A 588 -39.83 29.60 -3.28
CA VAL A 588 -38.80 28.88 -2.54
C VAL A 588 -37.53 29.71 -2.56
N ARG A 589 -37.04 30.08 -1.39
CA ARG A 589 -35.82 30.89 -1.22
C ARG A 589 -34.65 30.00 -0.78
N VAL A 590 -33.52 30.10 -1.48
CA VAL A 590 -32.26 29.46 -1.13
C VAL A 590 -31.20 30.53 -0.97
N ALA A 591 -30.53 30.51 0.18
CA ALA A 591 -29.41 31.41 0.45
C ALA A 591 -28.13 30.87 -0.22
N ILE A 592 -27.38 31.76 -0.86
CA ILE A 592 -26.01 31.55 -1.36
C ILE A 592 -25.14 32.68 -0.83
N PRO A 593 -23.79 32.64 -0.96
CA PRO A 593 -22.95 33.73 -0.47
C PRO A 593 -23.36 35.10 -1.03
N ASN A 594 -23.72 36.01 -0.15
CA ASN A 594 -24.13 37.39 -0.43
C ASN A 594 -25.31 37.55 -1.40
N ALA A 595 -26.11 36.51 -1.61
CA ALA A 595 -27.33 36.58 -2.43
C ALA A 595 -28.38 35.56 -1.99
N SER A 596 -29.60 35.72 -2.47
CA SER A 596 -30.68 34.73 -2.35
C SER A 596 -31.23 34.39 -3.73
N ILE A 597 -31.54 33.12 -3.94
CA ILE A 597 -32.23 32.66 -5.15
C ILE A 597 -33.67 32.35 -4.77
N CYS A 598 -34.63 32.97 -5.47
CA CYS A 598 -36.04 32.77 -5.27
C CYS A 598 -36.64 32.11 -6.51
N LEU A 599 -37.34 31.01 -6.32
CA LEU A 599 -38.00 30.25 -7.38
C LEU A 599 -39.52 30.22 -7.10
N PRO A 600 -40.38 30.86 -7.92
CA PRO A 600 -41.81 30.84 -7.73
C PRO A 600 -42.36 29.41 -7.80
N LEU A 601 -43.12 29.02 -6.78
CA LEU A 601 -43.66 27.66 -6.64
C LEU A 601 -44.56 27.25 -7.79
N LYS A 602 -45.39 28.19 -8.25
CA LYS A 602 -46.38 28.01 -9.34
C LYS A 602 -45.70 27.67 -10.68
N GLU A 603 -44.44 28.09 -10.83
CA GLU A 603 -43.65 27.81 -12.03
C GLU A 603 -42.82 26.52 -11.92
N LEU A 604 -42.66 25.99 -10.73
CA LEU A 604 -41.91 24.76 -10.52
C LEU A 604 -42.78 23.51 -10.64
N VAL A 605 -43.99 23.57 -10.09
CA VAL A 605 -44.91 22.43 -10.01
C VAL A 605 -46.35 22.87 -10.26
N ASP A 606 -47.11 21.99 -10.92
CA ASP A 606 -48.55 22.07 -10.90
C ASP A 606 -49.04 21.71 -9.48
N ILE A 607 -49.31 22.73 -8.69
CA ILE A 607 -49.59 22.60 -7.26
C ILE A 607 -50.72 21.58 -7.00
N GLU A 608 -51.77 21.57 -7.81
CA GLU A 608 -52.90 20.66 -7.63
C GLU A 608 -52.49 19.20 -7.85
N LYS A 609 -51.69 18.93 -8.89
CA LYS A 609 -51.19 17.58 -9.18
C LYS A 609 -50.14 17.12 -8.14
N GLU A 610 -49.31 18.05 -7.69
CA GLU A 610 -48.27 17.70 -6.70
C GLU A 610 -48.89 17.43 -5.32
N VAL A 611 -49.89 18.22 -4.91
CA VAL A 611 -50.65 17.92 -3.71
C VAL A 611 -51.37 16.58 -3.82
N GLU A 612 -51.93 16.24 -4.98
CA GLU A 612 -52.55 14.92 -5.19
C GLU A 612 -51.52 13.80 -5.11
N ARG A 613 -50.36 14.00 -5.71
CA ARG A 613 -49.23 13.04 -5.65
C ARG A 613 -48.76 12.81 -4.21
N LEU A 614 -48.46 13.90 -3.48
CA LEU A 614 -48.03 13.87 -2.09
C LEU A 614 -49.07 13.24 -1.16
N LYS A 615 -50.34 13.47 -1.35
CA LYS A 615 -51.40 12.79 -0.60
C LYS A 615 -51.46 11.29 -0.87
N LYS A 616 -51.22 10.86 -2.12
CA LYS A 616 -51.10 9.43 -2.44
C LYS A 616 -49.88 8.80 -1.78
N GLU A 617 -48.74 9.52 -1.77
CA GLU A 617 -47.52 9.09 -1.14
C GLU A 617 -47.62 9.03 0.39
N GLU A 618 -48.26 10.05 1.00
CA GLU A 618 -48.58 10.07 2.44
C GLU A 618 -49.40 8.83 2.83
N LYS A 619 -50.45 8.55 2.07
CA LYS A 619 -51.33 7.40 2.32
C LYS A 619 -50.56 6.05 2.21
N LYS A 620 -49.63 5.94 1.25
CA LYS A 620 -48.76 4.77 1.10
C LYS A 620 -47.82 4.63 2.29
N LEU A 621 -47.16 5.70 2.69
CA LEU A 621 -46.19 5.70 3.82
C LEU A 621 -46.90 5.42 5.16
N ILE A 622 -48.11 5.95 5.39
CA ILE A 622 -48.95 5.61 6.54
C ILE A 622 -49.20 4.09 6.57
N GLY A 623 -49.48 3.46 5.41
CA GLY A 623 -49.67 2.04 5.30
C GLY A 623 -48.38 1.24 5.63
N GLU A 624 -47.22 1.68 5.16
CA GLU A 624 -45.94 1.03 5.45
C GLU A 624 -45.53 1.18 6.91
N VAL A 625 -45.71 2.37 7.53
CA VAL A 625 -45.51 2.61 8.96
C VAL A 625 -46.41 1.69 9.79
N ALA A 626 -47.71 1.64 9.46
CA ALA A 626 -48.66 0.74 10.16
C ALA A 626 -48.28 -0.75 10.01
N ARG A 627 -47.81 -1.16 8.85
CA ARG A 627 -47.34 -2.55 8.59
C ARG A 627 -46.14 -2.88 9.42
N SER A 628 -45.07 -2.06 9.37
CA SER A 628 -43.84 -2.27 10.11
C SER A 628 -44.06 -2.22 11.63
N THR A 629 -44.87 -1.28 12.11
CA THR A 629 -45.30 -1.20 13.51
C THR A 629 -46.07 -2.45 13.92
N GLY A 630 -46.99 -2.94 13.10
CA GLY A 630 -47.77 -4.15 13.35
C GLY A 630 -46.87 -5.39 13.38
N MET A 631 -45.85 -5.49 12.50
CA MET A 631 -44.87 -6.57 12.55
C MET A 631 -44.03 -6.53 13.82
N LEU A 632 -43.54 -5.38 14.23
CA LEU A 632 -42.71 -5.19 15.43
C LEU A 632 -43.51 -5.33 16.73
N SER A 633 -44.83 -5.15 16.69
CA SER A 633 -45.76 -5.36 17.82
C SER A 633 -46.25 -6.81 17.93
N ASN A 634 -45.99 -7.64 16.93
CA ASN A 634 -46.40 -9.05 16.94
C ASN A 634 -45.44 -9.91 17.75
N GLU A 635 -45.82 -10.31 18.96
CA GLU A 635 -45.03 -11.16 19.83
C GLU A 635 -44.54 -12.46 19.18
N LYS A 636 -45.33 -13.06 18.27
CA LYS A 636 -44.94 -14.26 17.53
C LYS A 636 -43.83 -14.00 16.49
N PHE A 637 -43.78 -12.81 15.95
CA PHE A 637 -42.71 -12.40 15.04
C PHE A 637 -41.46 -12.08 15.83
N VAL A 638 -41.55 -11.22 16.84
CA VAL A 638 -40.40 -10.76 17.65
C VAL A 638 -39.71 -11.91 18.41
N SER A 639 -40.48 -12.91 18.85
CA SER A 639 -39.94 -14.08 19.57
C SER A 639 -39.30 -15.18 18.70
N LYS A 640 -39.59 -15.17 17.37
CA LYS A 640 -39.13 -16.25 16.46
C LYS A 640 -38.20 -15.76 15.36
N ALA A 641 -38.21 -14.48 15.02
CA ALA A 641 -37.38 -13.93 13.98
C ALA A 641 -35.90 -13.74 14.45
N PRO A 642 -34.90 -13.94 13.58
CA PRO A 642 -33.52 -13.61 13.89
C PRO A 642 -33.36 -12.12 14.23
N GLN A 643 -32.50 -11.78 15.19
CA GLN A 643 -32.29 -10.40 15.64
C GLN A 643 -31.98 -9.45 14.48
N ALA A 644 -31.18 -9.87 13.51
CA ALA A 644 -30.86 -9.08 12.31
C ALA A 644 -32.11 -8.67 11.49
N LYS A 645 -33.15 -9.52 11.43
CA LYS A 645 -34.42 -9.17 10.76
C LYS A 645 -35.27 -8.18 11.54
N ILE A 646 -35.22 -8.27 12.86
CA ILE A 646 -35.91 -7.32 13.74
C ILE A 646 -35.27 -5.94 13.62
N ASP A 647 -33.93 -5.88 13.61
CA ASP A 647 -33.17 -4.65 13.47
C ASP A 647 -33.36 -4.02 12.08
N GLU A 648 -33.41 -4.84 11.03
CA GLU A 648 -33.74 -4.39 9.67
C GLU A 648 -35.14 -3.75 9.60
N GLU A 649 -36.14 -4.38 10.22
CA GLU A 649 -37.50 -3.87 10.20
C GLU A 649 -37.65 -2.58 11.05
N LYS A 650 -36.92 -2.46 12.16
CA LYS A 650 -36.83 -1.21 12.95
C LYS A 650 -36.25 -0.07 12.11
N LYS A 651 -35.17 -0.34 11.39
CA LYS A 651 -34.54 0.65 10.52
C LYS A 651 -35.47 1.07 9.37
N LYS A 652 -36.26 0.14 8.82
CA LYS A 652 -37.29 0.46 7.81
C LYS A 652 -38.38 1.33 8.40
N LEU A 653 -38.86 1.05 9.61
CA LEU A 653 -39.85 1.84 10.29
C LEU A 653 -39.37 3.29 10.50
N GLU A 654 -38.17 3.45 11.04
CA GLU A 654 -37.56 4.76 11.25
C GLU A 654 -37.44 5.57 9.93
N ASN A 655 -37.00 4.92 8.84
CA ASN A 655 -36.94 5.53 7.52
C ASN A 655 -38.33 5.93 7.01
N TYR A 656 -39.37 5.10 7.17
CA TYR A 656 -40.74 5.42 6.72
C TYR A 656 -41.33 6.57 7.55
N GLU A 657 -41.09 6.63 8.85
CA GLU A 657 -41.52 7.75 9.70
C GLU A 657 -40.84 9.04 9.30
N GLN A 658 -39.54 9.00 9.00
CA GLN A 658 -38.82 10.20 8.52
C GLN A 658 -39.34 10.67 7.16
N MET A 659 -39.55 9.73 6.21
CA MET A 659 -40.15 10.06 4.91
C MET A 659 -41.56 10.63 5.07
N LEU A 660 -42.37 10.08 5.94
CA LEU A 660 -43.74 10.56 6.22
C LEU A 660 -43.73 11.98 6.79
N SER A 661 -42.79 12.28 7.71
CA SER A 661 -42.61 13.64 8.24
C SER A 661 -42.26 14.62 7.13
N GLN A 662 -41.33 14.25 6.24
CA GLN A 662 -40.93 15.11 5.11
C GLN A 662 -42.08 15.36 4.14
N VAL A 663 -42.87 14.34 3.81
CA VAL A 663 -44.06 14.50 2.94
C VAL A 663 -45.10 15.39 3.57
N ARG A 664 -45.34 15.31 4.88
CA ARG A 664 -46.26 16.20 5.61
C ARG A 664 -45.78 17.64 5.65
N GLU A 665 -44.48 17.85 5.85
CA GLU A 665 -43.91 19.20 5.78
C GLU A 665 -44.06 19.81 4.38
N GLN A 666 -43.89 19.03 3.32
CA GLN A 666 -44.11 19.48 1.95
C GLN A 666 -45.57 19.79 1.68
N LEU A 667 -46.49 18.95 2.14
CA LEU A 667 -47.92 19.24 2.03
C LEU A 667 -48.34 20.51 2.78
N ALA A 668 -47.79 20.75 3.97
CA ALA A 668 -48.06 21.98 4.72
C ALA A 668 -47.57 23.21 3.97
N ARG A 669 -46.38 23.17 3.38
CA ARG A 669 -45.81 24.27 2.56
C ARG A 669 -46.63 24.57 1.28
N LEU A 670 -47.32 23.58 0.73
CA LEU A 670 -48.13 23.72 -0.48
C LEU A 670 -49.60 24.11 -0.16
N ALA A 671 -50.01 24.06 1.10
CA ALA A 671 -51.35 24.37 1.55
C ALA A 671 -51.55 25.84 2.01
N ASP A 672 -50.41 26.50 2.38
CA ASP A 672 -50.34 27.93 2.67
C ASP A 672 -50.12 28.74 1.39
#